data_792b515291a6275f05648926e057ff8e
#
_entry.id   792b515291a6275f05648926e057ff8e
#
_cell.length_a   1.000
_cell.length_b   1.000
_cell.length_c   1.000
_cell.angle_alpha   90.00
_cell.angle_beta   90.00
_cell.angle_gamma   90.00
#
_symmetry.space_group_name_H-M   'P 1'
#
loop_
_entity.id
_entity.type
_entity.pdbx_description
1 polymer ?
#
loop_
_entity_poly.entity_id
_entity_poly.type
_entity_poly.pdbx_seq_one_letter_code
_entity_poly.pdbx_strand_id
1 'polypeptide(L)'
;MASLFEADIASLKGVGPKRAELFRKLGAPTVGDLLRLYPRAYEDWRDAVPIRNTLLNEVNIVKGTVLRRPVEQRIRGGMTLYKTTITDGEDDMQLTFFNNRYITSLLTEGAVYAFRGKVTGTFMRREMASPEFVPESRMQDMVPVYPQTSGLTSRIIANAVKEALRLLPETVKDPLPDALRLKYALCRLEYALKTIHFPNSPEALSTARRRLVFEELLVLQLGMAEIRRAGVRENPYPLKKDYTKEFAALLPFTMTGAQQRAVQDGIRDMQGPHPMNRLIQGDVGSGKTAVAAALCHTVIQNGFQAALMAPTEILAAQHYESLSNLLAPCGIKTVLITGSMRAKAKREAIKGLKTGEIQLAVGTHALISDGVEFSSLALVITDEQHRFGVNQRTALAKKGNFPHTLVMSATPIPRTLALMIYGDLDVSVLNELPPGRQPIETYLIDPPKRRRAFGYIKKHIDEGRQAYIVCPLIEEGESDAASIAAYEKIVRDYFGDMPIGILHGKMKPKEKDAVMTDFAENRTKLLLSTTVVEVGVDVPNAVIMMIENAERYGLSQLHQRRGRVGRGKYASTCILVTEAQNDETLQRLRLFCSTTDGFKVADEDLRLRGPGDFFGERQHGLPKLKIADMLNDMQILQEAQQCAKELTERDPELSSPALRGLRAEMRRLFASNNGTVTL
;
A
#
# COMPACT_ATOMS: atom_id res chain seq x y z
N MET A 1 18.68 23.21 -30.88
CA MET A 1 17.88 22.14 -31.48
C MET A 1 17.16 21.44 -30.34
N ALA A 2 15.84 21.34 -30.39
CA ALA A 2 15.07 20.60 -29.38
C ALA A 2 15.58 19.15 -29.34
N SER A 3 15.75 18.61 -28.16
CA SER A 3 16.16 17.20 -27.96
C SER A 3 15.13 16.29 -28.63
N LEU A 4 15.53 15.16 -29.23
CA LEU A 4 14.60 14.16 -29.77
C LEU A 4 13.52 13.79 -28.74
N PHE A 5 13.87 13.77 -27.45
CA PHE A 5 12.95 13.47 -26.35
C PHE A 5 11.83 14.51 -26.19
N GLU A 6 12.06 15.77 -26.60
CA GLU A 6 11.06 16.85 -26.53
C GLU A 6 10.25 17.00 -27.81
N ALA A 7 10.60 16.25 -28.88
CA ALA A 7 9.90 16.28 -30.15
C ALA A 7 8.46 15.77 -30.00
N ASP A 8 7.49 16.45 -30.64
CA ASP A 8 6.09 16.02 -30.62
C ASP A 8 5.94 14.64 -31.24
N ILE A 9 5.07 13.80 -30.70
CA ILE A 9 4.81 12.44 -31.16
C ILE A 9 4.40 12.38 -32.63
N ALA A 10 3.77 13.41 -33.17
CA ALA A 10 3.35 13.49 -34.57
C ALA A 10 4.55 13.62 -35.55
N SER A 11 5.76 13.93 -35.04
CA SER A 11 6.97 13.99 -35.85
C SER A 11 7.48 12.60 -36.28
N LEU A 12 7.02 11.52 -35.65
CA LEU A 12 7.43 10.16 -35.96
C LEU A 12 6.76 9.67 -37.25
N LYS A 13 7.57 9.04 -38.11
CA LYS A 13 7.07 8.39 -39.31
C LYS A 13 6.05 7.32 -38.97
N GLY A 14 4.86 7.38 -39.61
CA GLY A 14 3.75 6.46 -39.35
C GLY A 14 2.78 6.89 -38.25
N VAL A 15 3.04 8.03 -37.58
CA VAL A 15 2.12 8.64 -36.60
C VAL A 15 1.44 9.86 -37.24
N GLY A 16 0.28 9.63 -37.85
CA GLY A 16 -0.56 10.73 -38.38
C GLY A 16 -1.34 11.44 -37.26
N PRO A 17 -2.01 12.58 -37.57
CA PRO A 17 -2.70 13.42 -36.56
C PRO A 17 -3.67 12.66 -35.64
N LYS A 18 -4.50 11.75 -36.22
CA LYS A 18 -5.44 10.92 -35.44
C LYS A 18 -4.74 10.00 -34.45
N ARG A 19 -3.62 9.36 -34.88
CA ARG A 19 -2.84 8.51 -33.96
C ARG A 19 -2.09 9.33 -32.91
N ALA A 20 -1.58 10.50 -33.26
CA ALA A 20 -0.91 11.39 -32.33
C ALA A 20 -1.86 11.79 -31.17
N GLU A 21 -3.14 12.05 -31.47
CA GLU A 21 -4.16 12.33 -30.46
C GLU A 21 -4.38 11.13 -29.50
N LEU A 22 -4.41 9.92 -30.05
CA LEU A 22 -4.53 8.69 -29.25
C LEU A 22 -3.29 8.46 -28.38
N PHE A 23 -2.07 8.72 -28.89
CA PHE A 23 -0.85 8.67 -28.08
C PHE A 23 -0.87 9.70 -26.95
N ARG A 24 -1.34 10.93 -27.19
CA ARG A 24 -1.52 11.94 -26.14
C ARG A 24 -2.49 11.49 -25.04
N LYS A 25 -3.62 10.86 -25.43
CA LYS A 25 -4.57 10.25 -24.47
C LYS A 25 -3.95 9.11 -23.68
N LEU A 26 -3.00 8.37 -24.26
CA LEU A 26 -2.26 7.31 -23.58
C LEU A 26 -1.12 7.85 -22.69
N GLY A 27 -0.91 9.17 -22.63
CA GLY A 27 0.12 9.81 -21.82
C GLY A 27 1.50 9.90 -22.51
N ALA A 28 1.54 9.79 -23.85
CA ALA A 28 2.76 9.91 -24.66
C ALA A 28 2.68 11.06 -25.69
N PRO A 29 2.66 12.33 -25.25
CA PRO A 29 2.62 13.48 -26.14
C PRO A 29 3.95 13.72 -26.89
N THR A 30 5.08 13.28 -26.35
CA THR A 30 6.40 13.44 -26.96
C THR A 30 7.05 12.09 -27.28
N VAL A 31 8.10 12.12 -28.11
CA VAL A 31 8.93 10.94 -28.40
C VAL A 31 9.57 10.40 -27.12
N GLY A 32 10.00 11.26 -26.22
CA GLY A 32 10.55 10.88 -24.92
C GLY A 32 9.53 10.20 -24.02
N ASP A 33 8.27 10.62 -24.06
CA ASP A 33 7.19 9.95 -23.29
C ASP A 33 6.86 8.58 -23.91
N LEU A 34 6.88 8.47 -25.23
CA LEU A 34 6.70 7.18 -25.92
C LEU A 34 7.80 6.19 -25.52
N LEU A 35 9.08 6.62 -25.48
CA LEU A 35 10.19 5.78 -25.05
C LEU A 35 10.15 5.42 -23.54
N ARG A 36 9.32 6.10 -22.77
CA ARG A 36 9.04 5.79 -21.36
C ARG A 36 7.67 5.14 -21.15
N LEU A 37 6.98 4.79 -22.24
CA LEU A 37 5.79 3.94 -22.22
C LEU A 37 6.24 2.48 -22.24
N TYR A 38 6.62 1.95 -21.09
CA TYR A 38 7.20 0.61 -21.00
C TYR A 38 6.16 -0.49 -21.26
N PRO A 39 6.59 -1.63 -21.84
CA PRO A 39 5.76 -2.81 -21.95
C PRO A 39 5.31 -3.31 -20.56
N ARG A 40 4.06 -3.74 -20.45
CA ARG A 40 3.53 -4.36 -19.22
C ARG A 40 3.85 -5.85 -19.09
N ALA A 41 4.15 -6.51 -20.21
CA ALA A 41 4.51 -7.92 -20.31
C ALA A 41 5.28 -8.19 -21.59
N TYR A 42 5.85 -9.36 -21.69
CA TYR A 42 6.51 -9.86 -22.90
C TYR A 42 5.95 -11.23 -23.23
N GLU A 43 5.71 -11.46 -24.52
CA GLU A 43 5.35 -12.77 -25.03
C GLU A 43 6.64 -13.44 -25.51
N ASP A 44 7.01 -14.52 -24.86
CA ASP A 44 8.20 -15.29 -25.20
C ASP A 44 7.82 -16.42 -26.16
N TRP A 45 8.16 -16.25 -27.44
CA TRP A 45 7.82 -17.23 -28.46
C TRP A 45 8.75 -18.47 -28.46
N ARG A 46 9.77 -18.50 -27.59
CA ARG A 46 10.66 -19.64 -27.41
C ARG A 46 10.02 -20.79 -26.64
N ASP A 47 8.99 -20.50 -25.84
CA ASP A 47 8.30 -21.47 -25.00
C ASP A 47 7.27 -22.31 -25.78
N ALA A 48 7.59 -22.67 -27.03
CA ALA A 48 6.74 -23.52 -27.84
C ALA A 48 6.77 -24.96 -27.31
N VAL A 49 5.57 -25.51 -27.07
CA VAL A 49 5.36 -26.90 -26.62
C VAL A 49 4.93 -27.80 -27.79
N PRO A 50 5.25 -29.11 -27.77
CA PRO A 50 4.69 -30.07 -28.73
C PRO A 50 3.17 -30.04 -28.73
N ILE A 51 2.56 -30.31 -29.90
CA ILE A 51 1.08 -30.32 -30.06
C ILE A 51 0.42 -31.21 -29.01
N ARG A 52 0.95 -32.41 -28.78
CA ARG A 52 0.44 -33.37 -27.79
C ARG A 52 0.44 -32.87 -26.34
N ASN A 53 1.34 -31.95 -26.00
CA ASN A 53 1.54 -31.43 -24.65
C ASN A 53 0.74 -30.16 -24.37
N THR A 54 -0.02 -29.64 -25.35
CA THR A 54 -0.80 -28.43 -25.18
C THR A 54 -1.95 -28.67 -24.18
N LEU A 55 -2.18 -27.67 -23.31
CA LEU A 55 -3.26 -27.67 -22.33
C LEU A 55 -4.56 -27.21 -22.99
N LEU A 56 -5.62 -28.02 -22.89
CA LEU A 56 -6.93 -27.69 -23.45
C LEU A 56 -7.56 -26.51 -22.70
N ASN A 57 -8.21 -25.62 -23.45
CA ASN A 57 -8.85 -24.39 -22.97
C ASN A 57 -7.90 -23.33 -22.43
N GLU A 58 -6.59 -23.51 -22.62
CA GLU A 58 -5.54 -22.55 -22.26
C GLU A 58 -4.83 -22.00 -23.52
N VAL A 59 -4.15 -20.85 -23.34
CA VAL A 59 -3.30 -20.27 -24.37
C VAL A 59 -1.98 -21.01 -24.40
N ASN A 60 -1.65 -21.61 -25.55
CA ASN A 60 -0.39 -22.32 -25.77
C ASN A 60 0.35 -21.71 -26.95
N ILE A 61 1.67 -21.92 -26.99
CA ILE A 61 2.51 -21.63 -28.14
C ILE A 61 2.94 -22.98 -28.74
N VAL A 62 2.73 -23.15 -30.05
CA VAL A 62 3.04 -24.37 -30.77
C VAL A 62 3.89 -24.04 -32.00
N LYS A 63 4.99 -24.72 -32.18
CA LYS A 63 5.77 -24.68 -33.41
C LYS A 63 5.21 -25.74 -34.37
N GLY A 64 4.88 -25.32 -35.61
CA GLY A 64 4.37 -26.27 -36.59
C GLY A 64 4.64 -25.85 -38.03
N THR A 65 4.75 -26.86 -38.88
CA THR A 65 4.85 -26.72 -40.34
C THR A 65 3.46 -26.66 -40.93
N VAL A 66 3.19 -25.72 -41.81
CA VAL A 66 1.89 -25.60 -42.50
C VAL A 66 1.79 -26.68 -43.56
N LEU A 67 0.89 -27.65 -43.38
CA LEU A 67 0.72 -28.79 -44.31
C LEU A 67 -0.02 -28.40 -45.59
N ARG A 68 -0.91 -27.44 -45.54
CA ARG A 68 -1.71 -26.99 -46.70
C ARG A 68 -1.99 -25.50 -46.61
N ARG A 69 -2.08 -24.81 -47.72
CA ARG A 69 -2.54 -23.41 -47.73
C ARG A 69 -3.92 -23.30 -47.14
N PRO A 70 -4.23 -22.20 -46.40
CA PRO A 70 -5.55 -21.97 -45.85
C PRO A 70 -6.65 -22.00 -46.91
N VAL A 71 -7.64 -22.90 -46.73
CA VAL A 71 -8.78 -23.08 -47.62
C VAL A 71 -9.94 -22.22 -47.18
N GLU A 72 -10.51 -21.45 -48.13
CA GLU A 72 -11.71 -20.62 -47.88
C GLU A 72 -12.95 -21.50 -47.78
N GLN A 73 -13.74 -21.30 -46.73
CA GLN A 73 -15.03 -21.93 -46.51
C GLN A 73 -16.06 -20.88 -46.12
N ARG A 74 -17.05 -20.64 -46.96
CA ARG A 74 -18.14 -19.70 -46.68
C ARG A 74 -19.23 -20.39 -45.86
N ILE A 75 -19.68 -19.75 -44.77
CA ILE A 75 -20.75 -20.21 -43.90
C ILE A 75 -21.98 -19.34 -44.09
N ARG A 76 -23.18 -19.88 -43.79
CA ARG A 76 -24.43 -19.13 -43.75
C ARG A 76 -24.31 -17.94 -42.80
N GLY A 77 -24.70 -16.74 -43.23
CA GLY A 77 -24.63 -15.49 -42.43
C GLY A 77 -23.46 -14.56 -42.80
N GLY A 78 -22.79 -14.77 -43.98
CA GLY A 78 -21.75 -13.85 -44.47
C GLY A 78 -20.38 -14.00 -43.82
N MET A 79 -20.18 -15.00 -42.96
CA MET A 79 -18.89 -15.29 -42.32
C MET A 79 -18.07 -16.20 -43.24
N THR A 80 -16.77 -15.86 -43.40
CA THR A 80 -15.83 -16.66 -44.17
C THR A 80 -14.78 -17.23 -43.20
N LEU A 81 -14.58 -18.55 -43.23
CA LEU A 81 -13.53 -19.25 -42.52
C LEU A 81 -12.38 -19.59 -43.45
N TYR A 82 -11.18 -19.52 -42.94
CA TYR A 82 -9.95 -19.99 -43.59
C TYR A 82 -9.36 -21.06 -42.70
N LYS A 83 -9.32 -22.32 -43.18
CA LYS A 83 -8.83 -23.47 -42.42
C LYS A 83 -7.54 -23.99 -42.98
N THR A 84 -6.60 -24.31 -42.11
CA THR A 84 -5.36 -25.01 -42.44
C THR A 84 -5.01 -25.99 -41.32
N THR A 85 -4.07 -26.89 -41.62
CA THR A 85 -3.52 -27.84 -40.65
C THR A 85 -2.02 -27.60 -40.55
N ILE A 86 -1.54 -27.65 -39.32
CA ILE A 86 -0.09 -27.64 -39.04
C ILE A 86 0.30 -28.95 -38.37
N THR A 87 1.56 -29.33 -38.52
CA THR A 87 2.15 -30.49 -37.85
C THR A 87 3.48 -30.12 -37.19
N ASP A 88 3.76 -30.73 -36.04
CA ASP A 88 5.08 -30.65 -35.38
C ASP A 88 5.99 -31.85 -35.77
N GLY A 89 5.48 -32.75 -36.65
CA GLY A 89 6.16 -33.94 -37.08
C GLY A 89 5.66 -35.23 -36.39
N GLU A 90 4.98 -35.08 -35.27
CA GLU A 90 4.36 -36.22 -34.54
C GLU A 90 2.82 -36.11 -34.52
N ASP A 91 2.31 -34.92 -34.32
CA ASP A 91 0.87 -34.63 -34.22
C ASP A 91 0.44 -33.49 -35.14
N ASP A 92 -0.86 -33.43 -35.42
CA ASP A 92 -1.51 -32.39 -36.21
C ASP A 92 -2.44 -31.53 -35.43
N MET A 93 -2.53 -30.23 -35.78
CA MET A 93 -3.46 -29.28 -35.20
C MET A 93 -4.18 -28.48 -36.27
N GLN A 94 -5.50 -28.33 -36.14
CA GLN A 94 -6.29 -27.52 -37.06
C GLN A 94 -6.26 -26.05 -36.64
N LEU A 95 -6.02 -25.13 -37.57
CA LEU A 95 -6.12 -23.69 -37.39
C LEU A 95 -7.32 -23.16 -38.18
N THR A 96 -8.10 -22.31 -37.53
CA THR A 96 -9.29 -21.67 -38.14
C THR A 96 -9.18 -20.17 -37.97
N PHE A 97 -9.21 -19.39 -39.06
CA PHE A 97 -9.21 -17.93 -39.05
C PHE A 97 -10.53 -17.40 -39.56
N PHE A 98 -11.06 -16.36 -38.93
CA PHE A 98 -12.37 -15.77 -39.25
C PHE A 98 -12.19 -14.48 -40.06
N ASN A 99 -12.87 -14.36 -41.19
CA ASN A 99 -12.94 -13.15 -42.04
C ASN A 99 -11.57 -12.55 -42.41
N ASN A 100 -10.50 -13.34 -42.45
CA ASN A 100 -9.13 -12.87 -42.74
C ASN A 100 -8.65 -13.40 -44.11
N ARG A 101 -9.04 -12.71 -45.19
CA ARG A 101 -8.65 -13.09 -46.55
C ARG A 101 -7.13 -13.06 -46.80
N TYR A 102 -6.36 -12.31 -45.99
CA TYR A 102 -4.92 -12.18 -46.18
C TYR A 102 -4.16 -13.39 -45.65
N ILE A 103 -4.79 -14.27 -44.88
CA ILE A 103 -4.13 -15.41 -44.28
C ILE A 103 -3.58 -16.38 -45.30
N THR A 104 -4.22 -16.47 -46.49
CA THR A 104 -3.78 -17.32 -47.61
C THR A 104 -2.46 -16.87 -48.24
N SER A 105 -2.12 -15.59 -48.12
CA SER A 105 -0.83 -15.04 -48.58
C SER A 105 0.22 -14.96 -47.47
N LEU A 106 -0.20 -14.99 -46.22
CA LEU A 106 0.71 -14.88 -45.07
C LEU A 106 1.27 -16.23 -44.63
N LEU A 107 0.46 -17.31 -44.73
CA LEU A 107 0.90 -18.66 -44.39
C LEU A 107 1.30 -19.42 -45.68
N THR A 108 2.56 -19.79 -45.74
CA THR A 108 3.13 -20.54 -46.90
C THR A 108 3.17 -22.03 -46.55
N GLU A 109 2.67 -22.86 -47.46
CA GLU A 109 2.75 -24.32 -47.34
C GLU A 109 4.20 -24.78 -47.26
N GLY A 110 4.47 -25.70 -46.34
CA GLY A 110 5.84 -26.23 -46.08
C GLY A 110 6.69 -25.30 -45.19
N ALA A 111 6.26 -24.07 -44.89
CA ALA A 111 6.99 -23.18 -43.99
C ALA A 111 6.63 -23.39 -42.51
N VAL A 112 7.64 -23.16 -41.65
CA VAL A 112 7.53 -23.32 -40.21
C VAL A 112 7.17 -21.99 -39.57
N TYR A 113 6.17 -22.02 -38.70
CA TYR A 113 5.73 -20.88 -37.90
C TYR A 113 5.55 -21.30 -36.44
N ALA A 114 5.61 -20.35 -35.51
CA ALA A 114 5.06 -20.51 -34.19
C ALA A 114 3.64 -19.87 -34.14
N PHE A 115 2.71 -20.59 -33.56
CA PHE A 115 1.30 -20.19 -33.39
C PHE A 115 0.98 -20.07 -31.91
N ARG A 116 0.34 -18.97 -31.52
CA ARG A 116 -0.12 -18.70 -30.17
C ARG A 116 -1.63 -18.52 -30.14
N GLY A 117 -2.30 -19.30 -29.34
CA GLY A 117 -3.76 -19.21 -29.23
C GLY A 117 -4.31 -20.18 -28.21
N LYS A 118 -5.62 -20.02 -27.93
CA LYS A 118 -6.34 -20.94 -27.07
C LYS A 118 -6.55 -22.25 -27.81
N VAL A 119 -6.05 -23.35 -27.22
CA VAL A 119 -6.25 -24.69 -27.78
C VAL A 119 -7.58 -25.24 -27.30
N THR A 120 -8.40 -25.68 -28.24
CA THR A 120 -9.71 -26.30 -28.01
C THR A 120 -9.80 -27.65 -28.67
N GLY A 121 -10.92 -28.37 -28.48
CA GLY A 121 -11.14 -29.69 -29.08
C GLY A 121 -10.97 -30.83 -28.09
N THR A 122 -10.38 -31.94 -28.55
CA THR A 122 -10.13 -33.14 -27.76
C THR A 122 -8.64 -33.51 -27.81
N PHE A 123 -8.21 -34.50 -27.00
CA PHE A 123 -6.84 -34.99 -27.06
C PHE A 123 -6.45 -35.56 -28.43
N MET A 124 -7.42 -36.05 -29.20
CA MET A 124 -7.21 -36.63 -30.55
C MET A 124 -7.33 -35.57 -31.66
N ARG A 125 -8.01 -34.45 -31.42
CA ARG A 125 -8.22 -33.42 -32.42
C ARG A 125 -8.16 -32.05 -31.77
N ARG A 126 -7.02 -31.43 -31.86
CA ARG A 126 -6.75 -30.10 -31.31
C ARG A 126 -6.94 -29.03 -32.36
N GLU A 127 -7.53 -27.90 -31.92
CA GLU A 127 -7.85 -26.77 -32.79
C GLU A 127 -7.47 -25.46 -32.11
N MET A 128 -6.99 -24.49 -32.90
CA MET A 128 -6.85 -23.09 -32.48
C MET A 128 -7.71 -22.19 -33.36
N ALA A 129 -8.42 -21.26 -32.73
CA ALA A 129 -9.24 -20.25 -33.39
C ALA A 129 -8.51 -18.90 -33.43
N SER A 130 -8.27 -18.38 -34.63
CA SER A 130 -7.56 -17.11 -34.92
C SER A 130 -6.25 -16.96 -34.13
N PRO A 131 -5.34 -17.94 -34.20
CA PRO A 131 -4.06 -17.80 -33.50
C PRO A 131 -3.25 -16.62 -34.04
N GLU A 132 -2.47 -16.00 -33.16
CA GLU A 132 -1.34 -15.17 -33.58
C GLU A 132 -0.23 -16.06 -34.09
N PHE A 133 0.61 -15.56 -35.00
CA PHE A 133 1.71 -16.35 -35.52
C PHE A 133 2.90 -15.49 -35.93
N VAL A 134 4.09 -16.09 -35.84
CA VAL A 134 5.37 -15.53 -36.30
C VAL A 134 6.13 -16.56 -37.11
N PRO A 135 6.91 -16.17 -38.14
CA PRO A 135 7.78 -17.08 -38.86
C PRO A 135 8.91 -17.59 -37.93
N GLU A 136 9.46 -18.75 -38.26
CA GLU A 136 10.52 -19.39 -37.48
C GLU A 136 11.70 -18.45 -37.18
N SER A 137 12.10 -17.60 -38.13
CA SER A 137 13.17 -16.62 -37.98
C SER A 137 12.94 -15.60 -36.84
N ARG A 138 11.71 -15.49 -36.34
CA ARG A 138 11.32 -14.55 -35.26
C ARG A 138 10.91 -15.25 -33.97
N MET A 139 11.06 -16.55 -33.86
CA MET A 139 10.73 -17.33 -32.65
C MET A 139 11.68 -17.05 -31.50
N GLN A 140 12.82 -16.44 -31.71
CA GLN A 140 13.75 -16.02 -30.66
C GLN A 140 13.37 -14.66 -30.05
N ASP A 141 12.37 -13.99 -30.62
CA ASP A 141 11.97 -12.65 -30.18
C ASP A 141 11.08 -12.71 -28.92
N MET A 142 11.41 -11.88 -27.95
CA MET A 142 10.48 -11.51 -26.87
C MET A 142 9.65 -10.33 -27.36
N VAL A 143 8.36 -10.54 -27.60
CA VAL A 143 7.47 -9.52 -28.16
C VAL A 143 6.86 -8.66 -27.05
N PRO A 144 7.06 -7.34 -27.05
CA PRO A 144 6.53 -6.47 -26.01
C PRO A 144 5.01 -6.30 -26.11
N VAL A 145 4.32 -6.38 -24.97
CA VAL A 145 2.88 -6.12 -24.82
C VAL A 145 2.68 -4.76 -24.15
N TYR A 146 2.19 -3.78 -24.91
CA TYR A 146 1.94 -2.43 -24.42
C TYR A 146 0.51 -2.25 -23.89
N PRO A 147 0.27 -1.26 -23.00
CA PRO A 147 -1.07 -0.79 -22.67
C PRO A 147 -1.80 -0.35 -23.93
N GLN A 148 -3.03 -0.85 -24.14
CA GLN A 148 -3.80 -0.57 -25.36
C GLN A 148 -4.97 0.38 -25.07
N THR A 149 -5.39 1.10 -26.11
CA THR A 149 -6.63 1.87 -26.13
C THR A 149 -7.32 1.67 -27.47
N SER A 150 -8.59 2.04 -27.57
CA SER A 150 -9.33 1.93 -28.83
C SER A 150 -8.59 2.67 -29.96
N GLY A 151 -8.20 1.93 -31.01
CA GLY A 151 -7.44 2.46 -32.15
C GLY A 151 -5.91 2.43 -32.03
N LEU A 152 -5.34 2.07 -30.86
CA LEU A 152 -3.91 1.82 -30.68
C LEU A 152 -3.67 0.43 -30.12
N THR A 153 -3.35 -0.50 -31.00
CA THR A 153 -2.93 -1.86 -30.62
C THR A 153 -1.46 -1.89 -30.21
N SER A 154 -1.06 -2.91 -29.42
CA SER A 154 0.33 -3.13 -29.02
C SER A 154 1.31 -3.11 -30.21
N ARG A 155 0.91 -3.69 -31.37
CA ARG A 155 1.71 -3.68 -32.58
C ARG A 155 1.94 -2.28 -33.17
N ILE A 156 0.92 -1.40 -33.12
CA ILE A 156 1.05 -0.01 -33.59
C ILE A 156 2.03 0.75 -32.69
N ILE A 157 1.90 0.57 -31.37
CA ILE A 157 2.81 1.18 -30.40
C ILE A 157 4.23 0.69 -30.57
N ALA A 158 4.43 -0.64 -30.70
CA ALA A 158 5.73 -1.24 -30.95
C ALA A 158 6.42 -0.69 -32.21
N ASN A 159 5.67 -0.49 -33.29
CA ASN A 159 6.22 0.09 -34.53
C ASN A 159 6.63 1.58 -34.34
N ALA A 160 5.84 2.36 -33.62
CA ALA A 160 6.20 3.76 -33.30
C ALA A 160 7.45 3.81 -32.41
N VAL A 161 7.56 2.92 -31.41
CA VAL A 161 8.74 2.79 -30.55
C VAL A 161 9.97 2.39 -31.37
N LYS A 162 9.86 1.42 -32.29
CA LYS A 162 10.97 1.05 -33.19
C LYS A 162 11.49 2.24 -33.99
N GLU A 163 10.57 3.04 -34.53
CA GLU A 163 10.95 4.25 -35.28
C GLU A 163 11.61 5.30 -34.37
N ALA A 164 11.09 5.49 -33.16
CA ALA A 164 11.71 6.38 -32.17
C ALA A 164 13.12 5.92 -31.77
N LEU A 165 13.32 4.63 -31.53
CA LEU A 165 14.62 4.04 -31.20
C LEU A 165 15.63 4.14 -32.38
N ARG A 166 15.16 4.05 -33.62
CA ARG A 166 15.99 4.25 -34.82
C ARG A 166 16.54 5.68 -34.94
N LEU A 167 15.77 6.65 -34.43
CA LEU A 167 16.14 8.07 -34.44
C LEU A 167 17.00 8.47 -33.23
N LEU A 168 17.19 7.56 -32.24
CA LEU A 168 18.06 7.86 -31.10
C LEU A 168 19.49 8.09 -31.58
N PRO A 169 20.15 9.18 -31.16
CA PRO A 169 21.56 9.41 -31.47
C PRO A 169 22.42 8.30 -30.81
N GLU A 170 23.58 8.01 -31.42
CA GLU A 170 24.54 7.03 -30.87
C GLU A 170 24.98 7.38 -29.42
N THR A 171 24.99 8.67 -29.08
CA THR A 171 25.28 9.15 -27.73
C THR A 171 24.06 9.84 -27.13
N VAL A 172 23.24 9.10 -26.42
CA VAL A 172 22.14 9.66 -25.59
C VAL A 172 22.75 10.28 -24.34
N LYS A 173 22.40 11.51 -24.04
CA LYS A 173 22.83 12.15 -22.79
C LYS A 173 22.19 11.43 -21.60
N ASP A 174 23.02 10.67 -20.88
CA ASP A 174 22.55 9.92 -19.69
C ASP A 174 22.35 10.89 -18.52
N PRO A 175 21.19 10.91 -17.86
CA PRO A 175 20.96 11.73 -16.69
C PRO A 175 21.77 11.28 -15.47
N LEU A 176 22.18 10.00 -15.40
CA LEU A 176 23.03 9.49 -14.33
C LEU A 176 24.52 9.72 -14.66
N PRO A 177 25.27 10.35 -13.75
CA PRO A 177 26.73 10.44 -13.87
C PRO A 177 27.38 9.07 -13.96
N ASP A 178 28.47 8.97 -14.75
CA ASP A 178 29.20 7.70 -14.92
C ASP A 178 29.68 7.11 -13.59
N ALA A 179 30.10 7.93 -12.65
CA ALA A 179 30.51 7.47 -11.32
C ALA A 179 29.39 6.73 -10.57
N LEU A 180 28.15 7.24 -10.62
CA LEU A 180 26.99 6.57 -10.01
C LEU A 180 26.63 5.30 -10.77
N ARG A 181 26.64 5.37 -12.09
CA ARG A 181 26.34 4.24 -12.95
C ARG A 181 27.28 3.05 -12.69
N LEU A 182 28.56 3.33 -12.54
CA LEU A 182 29.59 2.32 -12.23
C LEU A 182 29.42 1.79 -10.78
N LYS A 183 29.19 2.67 -9.81
CA LYS A 183 29.00 2.30 -8.40
C LYS A 183 27.84 1.30 -8.19
N TYR A 184 26.74 1.48 -8.93
CA TYR A 184 25.53 0.65 -8.80
C TYR A 184 25.39 -0.40 -9.92
N ALA A 185 26.44 -0.64 -10.72
CA ALA A 185 26.46 -1.60 -11.83
C ALA A 185 25.28 -1.41 -12.80
N LEU A 186 25.04 -0.18 -13.24
CA LEU A 186 23.93 0.18 -14.12
C LEU A 186 24.40 0.33 -15.57
N CYS A 187 23.64 -0.19 -16.52
CA CYS A 187 23.91 -0.01 -17.95
C CYS A 187 23.62 1.44 -18.41
N ARG A 188 24.05 1.82 -19.59
CA ARG A 188 23.77 3.11 -20.22
C ARG A 188 22.28 3.25 -20.55
N LEU A 189 21.76 4.50 -20.54
CA LEU A 189 20.35 4.76 -20.84
C LEU A 189 19.94 4.28 -22.24
N GLU A 190 20.79 4.48 -23.24
CA GLU A 190 20.51 4.01 -24.60
C GLU A 190 20.30 2.49 -24.68
N TYR A 191 21.18 1.72 -24.04
CA TYR A 191 21.04 0.27 -23.93
C TYR A 191 19.77 -0.11 -23.21
N ALA A 192 19.48 0.55 -22.07
CA ALA A 192 18.29 0.28 -21.28
C ALA A 192 17.00 0.51 -22.09
N LEU A 193 16.91 1.65 -22.82
CA LEU A 193 15.75 1.97 -23.64
C LEU A 193 15.56 1.00 -24.81
N LYS A 194 16.63 0.62 -25.50
CA LYS A 194 16.54 -0.37 -26.58
C LYS A 194 16.10 -1.74 -26.08
N THR A 195 16.72 -2.18 -24.98
CA THR A 195 16.52 -3.52 -24.43
C THR A 195 15.20 -3.69 -23.70
N ILE A 196 14.70 -2.65 -22.97
CA ILE A 196 13.40 -2.74 -22.31
C ILE A 196 12.25 -2.88 -23.30
N HIS A 197 12.36 -2.32 -24.50
CA HIS A 197 11.35 -2.44 -25.53
C HIS A 197 11.48 -3.70 -26.39
N PHE A 198 12.72 -4.11 -26.70
CA PHE A 198 13.00 -5.28 -27.55
C PHE A 198 14.17 -6.08 -26.96
N PRO A 199 13.91 -6.83 -25.87
CA PRO A 199 14.95 -7.64 -25.24
C PRO A 199 15.32 -8.84 -26.11
N ASN A 200 16.60 -9.16 -26.13
CA ASN A 200 17.13 -10.36 -26.79
C ASN A 200 17.32 -11.54 -25.82
N SER A 201 17.25 -11.30 -24.52
CA SER A 201 17.25 -12.34 -23.49
C SER A 201 16.61 -11.84 -22.18
N PRO A 202 16.16 -12.74 -21.28
CA PRO A 202 15.65 -12.37 -19.95
C PRO A 202 16.69 -11.64 -19.11
N GLU A 203 17.97 -11.99 -19.20
CA GLU A 203 19.07 -11.36 -18.45
C GLU A 203 19.30 -9.92 -18.92
N ALA A 204 19.26 -9.71 -20.24
CA ALA A 204 19.35 -8.37 -20.83
C ALA A 204 18.15 -7.51 -20.39
N LEU A 205 16.93 -8.08 -20.39
CA LEU A 205 15.73 -7.42 -19.89
C LEU A 205 15.87 -7.03 -18.43
N SER A 206 16.34 -7.94 -17.57
CA SER A 206 16.59 -7.69 -16.14
C SER A 206 17.57 -6.54 -15.92
N THR A 207 18.68 -6.52 -16.71
CA THR A 207 19.70 -5.47 -16.66
C THR A 207 19.13 -4.10 -17.04
N ALA A 208 18.35 -4.05 -18.11
CA ALA A 208 17.72 -2.82 -18.58
C ALA A 208 16.67 -2.32 -17.57
N ARG A 209 15.85 -3.24 -17.04
CA ARG A 209 14.81 -2.93 -16.04
C ARG A 209 15.45 -2.37 -14.77
N ARG A 210 16.50 -3.02 -14.23
CA ARG A 210 17.22 -2.52 -13.04
C ARG A 210 17.69 -1.08 -13.21
N ARG A 211 18.24 -0.74 -14.37
CA ARG A 211 18.70 0.62 -14.68
C ARG A 211 17.56 1.64 -14.64
N LEU A 212 16.44 1.33 -15.26
CA LEU A 212 15.30 2.26 -15.38
C LEU A 212 14.55 2.40 -14.04
N VAL A 213 14.40 1.30 -13.32
CA VAL A 213 13.82 1.30 -11.95
C VAL A 213 14.68 2.13 -10.99
N PHE A 214 16.01 1.93 -11.00
CA PHE A 214 16.90 2.70 -10.14
C PHE A 214 16.80 4.20 -10.43
N GLU A 215 16.78 4.61 -11.71
CA GLU A 215 16.63 6.01 -12.09
C GLU A 215 15.30 6.59 -11.61
N GLU A 216 14.19 5.90 -11.86
CA GLU A 216 12.87 6.36 -11.46
C GLU A 216 12.77 6.55 -9.93
N LEU A 217 13.27 5.58 -9.17
CA LEU A 217 13.28 5.63 -7.71
C LEU A 217 14.24 6.69 -7.16
N LEU A 218 15.43 6.85 -7.75
CA LEU A 218 16.37 7.89 -7.35
C LEU A 218 15.80 9.30 -7.59
N VAL A 219 15.22 9.52 -8.75
CA VAL A 219 14.59 10.81 -9.11
C VAL A 219 13.43 11.12 -8.17
N LEU A 220 12.63 10.13 -7.82
CA LEU A 220 11.57 10.27 -6.82
C LEU A 220 12.14 10.67 -5.44
N GLN A 221 13.18 9.96 -4.96
CA GLN A 221 13.80 10.26 -3.65
C GLN A 221 14.43 11.66 -3.60
N LEU A 222 15.08 12.08 -4.68
CA LEU A 222 15.66 13.43 -4.78
C LEU A 222 14.58 14.51 -4.75
N GLY A 223 13.48 14.32 -5.49
CA GLY A 223 12.37 15.29 -5.46
C GLY A 223 11.68 15.35 -4.09
N MET A 224 11.51 14.23 -3.42
CA MET A 224 11.00 14.19 -2.05
C MET A 224 11.95 14.91 -1.08
N ALA A 225 13.26 14.75 -1.24
CA ALA A 225 14.26 15.47 -0.45
C ALA A 225 14.21 16.99 -0.70
N GLU A 226 13.98 17.42 -1.94
CA GLU A 226 13.82 18.84 -2.29
C GLU A 226 12.54 19.44 -1.68
N ILE A 227 11.41 18.71 -1.75
CA ILE A 227 10.15 19.14 -1.11
C ILE A 227 10.32 19.27 0.41
N ARG A 228 10.98 18.30 1.04
CA ARG A 228 11.30 18.37 2.48
C ARG A 228 12.12 19.62 2.78
N ARG A 229 13.17 19.89 2.00
CA ARG A 229 14.05 21.05 2.20
C ARG A 229 13.33 22.37 2.00
N ALA A 230 12.43 22.47 0.99
CA ALA A 230 11.63 23.67 0.75
C ALA A 230 10.65 23.95 1.92
N GLY A 231 10.20 22.91 2.62
CA GLY A 231 9.37 23.01 3.82
C GLY A 231 10.14 23.22 5.12
N VAL A 232 11.48 23.22 5.08
CA VAL A 232 12.34 23.34 6.27
C VAL A 232 12.24 24.75 6.85
N ARG A 233 11.89 24.83 8.14
CA ARG A 233 11.85 26.04 8.94
C ARG A 233 12.76 25.89 10.16
N GLU A 234 13.21 27.00 10.71
CA GLU A 234 13.92 26.96 11.99
C GLU A 234 13.00 26.41 13.09
N ASN A 235 13.59 25.63 14.00
CA ASN A 235 12.89 25.06 15.12
C ASN A 235 12.58 26.15 16.16
N PRO A 236 11.30 26.54 16.35
CA PRO A 236 10.96 27.58 17.31
C PRO A 236 10.92 27.07 18.76
N TYR A 237 10.98 25.74 18.96
CA TYR A 237 10.86 25.08 20.27
C TYR A 237 12.02 24.09 20.51
N PRO A 238 13.29 24.49 20.40
CA PRO A 238 14.41 23.56 20.60
C PRO A 238 14.46 23.10 22.07
N LEU A 239 14.51 21.79 22.27
CA LEU A 239 14.62 21.21 23.61
C LEU A 239 16.02 21.43 24.17
N LYS A 240 16.13 22.06 25.34
CA LYS A 240 17.41 22.35 26.00
C LYS A 240 17.94 21.15 26.78
N LYS A 241 17.05 20.36 27.36
CA LYS A 241 17.41 19.22 28.22
C LYS A 241 16.58 17.99 27.91
N ASP A 242 17.24 16.84 27.94
CA ASP A 242 16.60 15.52 27.88
C ASP A 242 16.20 15.08 29.29
N TYR A 243 14.91 14.79 29.49
CA TYR A 243 14.32 14.30 30.73
C TYR A 243 13.87 12.84 30.65
N THR A 244 14.34 12.11 29.66
CA THR A 244 13.90 10.72 29.38
C THR A 244 14.26 9.78 30.53
N LYS A 245 15.44 9.94 31.13
CA LYS A 245 15.90 9.09 32.25
C LYS A 245 15.03 9.29 33.49
N GLU A 246 14.72 10.53 33.80
CA GLU A 246 13.84 10.90 34.92
C GLU A 246 12.44 10.31 34.73
N PHE A 247 11.89 10.40 33.51
CA PHE A 247 10.60 9.80 33.19
C PHE A 247 10.63 8.27 33.25
N ALA A 248 11.67 7.63 32.70
CA ALA A 248 11.80 6.18 32.72
C ALA A 248 11.82 5.59 34.15
N ALA A 249 12.38 6.33 35.11
CA ALA A 249 12.39 5.93 36.50
C ALA A 249 11.02 5.96 37.19
N LEU A 250 10.06 6.71 36.64
CA LEU A 250 8.70 6.86 37.16
C LEU A 250 7.70 5.85 36.53
N LEU A 251 8.12 5.16 35.46
CA LEU A 251 7.26 4.19 34.80
C LEU A 251 7.09 2.91 35.65
N PRO A 252 5.87 2.35 35.72
CA PRO A 252 5.62 1.08 36.42
C PRO A 252 6.14 -0.15 35.64
N PHE A 253 6.82 0.05 34.52
CA PHE A 253 7.38 -0.98 33.64
C PHE A 253 8.66 -0.48 32.97
N THR A 254 9.46 -1.41 32.48
CA THR A 254 10.67 -1.09 31.70
C THR A 254 10.32 -0.94 30.21
N MET A 255 10.75 0.14 29.59
CA MET A 255 10.61 0.34 28.14
C MET A 255 11.43 -0.69 27.38
N THR A 256 10.88 -1.21 26.27
CA THR A 256 11.62 -2.06 25.33
C THR A 256 12.74 -1.28 24.64
N GLY A 257 13.73 -1.99 24.10
CA GLY A 257 14.81 -1.36 23.34
C GLY A 257 14.31 -0.55 22.15
N ALA A 258 13.27 -1.01 21.47
CA ALA A 258 12.63 -0.29 20.35
C ALA A 258 11.94 1.01 20.79
N GLN A 259 11.26 0.99 21.95
CA GLN A 259 10.65 2.19 22.53
C GLN A 259 11.71 3.22 22.95
N GLN A 260 12.79 2.78 23.59
CA GLN A 260 13.90 3.66 23.98
C GLN A 260 14.55 4.32 22.76
N ARG A 261 14.82 3.55 21.70
CA ARG A 261 15.35 4.10 20.44
C ARG A 261 14.41 5.14 19.83
N ALA A 262 13.11 4.85 19.78
CA ALA A 262 12.12 5.78 19.23
C ALA A 262 12.03 7.10 20.03
N VAL A 263 12.12 7.03 21.36
CA VAL A 263 12.19 8.23 22.23
C VAL A 263 13.46 9.03 21.94
N GLN A 264 14.63 8.38 21.90
CA GLN A 264 15.91 9.02 21.61
C GLN A 264 15.94 9.69 20.22
N ASP A 265 15.36 9.03 19.21
CA ASP A 265 15.21 9.61 17.87
C ASP A 265 14.39 10.89 17.93
N GLY A 266 13.21 10.85 18.60
CA GLY A 266 12.35 12.01 18.78
C GLY A 266 13.03 13.16 19.54
N ILE A 267 13.76 12.87 20.60
CA ILE A 267 14.51 13.89 21.36
C ILE A 267 15.60 14.53 20.49
N ARG A 268 16.37 13.71 19.75
CA ARG A 268 17.41 14.21 18.84
C ARG A 268 16.83 15.16 17.79
N ASP A 269 15.67 14.79 17.20
CA ASP A 269 15.01 15.66 16.21
C ASP A 269 14.54 16.96 16.85
N MET A 270 13.94 16.92 18.04
CA MET A 270 13.45 18.10 18.73
C MET A 270 14.57 19.01 19.26
N GLN A 271 15.78 18.50 19.45
CA GLN A 271 16.99 19.29 19.75
C GLN A 271 17.64 19.83 18.48
N GLY A 272 17.26 19.34 17.32
CA GLY A 272 17.79 19.72 16.02
C GLY A 272 17.36 21.12 15.57
N PRO A 273 17.95 21.62 14.47
CA PRO A 273 17.66 22.96 13.94
C PRO A 273 16.27 23.09 13.31
N HIS A 274 15.56 22.00 13.10
CA HIS A 274 14.26 21.95 12.45
C HIS A 274 13.21 21.28 13.32
N PRO A 275 11.92 21.62 13.20
CA PRO A 275 10.85 20.93 13.91
C PRO A 275 10.83 19.43 13.57
N MET A 276 10.69 18.57 14.59
CA MET A 276 10.50 17.14 14.39
C MET A 276 9.24 16.87 13.55
N ASN A 277 9.33 16.00 12.57
CA ASN A 277 8.19 15.47 11.83
C ASN A 277 8.37 13.95 11.70
N ARG A 278 7.80 13.17 12.65
CA ARG A 278 8.12 11.75 12.83
C ARG A 278 6.89 10.87 12.91
N LEU A 279 6.97 9.70 12.25
CA LEU A 279 6.03 8.60 12.36
C LEU A 279 6.56 7.53 13.33
N ILE A 280 5.79 7.20 14.35
CA ILE A 280 5.99 5.98 15.14
C ILE A 280 5.06 4.91 14.63
N GLN A 281 5.65 3.87 14.11
CA GLN A 281 4.96 2.71 13.59
C GLN A 281 5.21 1.50 14.49
N GLY A 282 4.16 0.77 14.83
CA GLY A 282 4.28 -0.43 15.63
C GLY A 282 2.96 -1.16 15.73
N ASP A 283 3.03 -2.45 15.97
CA ASP A 283 1.85 -3.29 16.10
C ASP A 283 0.90 -2.80 17.21
N VAL A 284 -0.32 -3.29 17.20
CA VAL A 284 -1.29 -3.03 18.27
C VAL A 284 -0.69 -3.51 19.60
N GLY A 285 -0.61 -2.62 20.59
CA GLY A 285 -0.04 -2.91 21.91
C GLY A 285 1.49 -2.91 21.96
N SER A 286 2.21 -2.39 20.97
CA SER A 286 3.68 -2.18 21.02
C SER A 286 4.11 -1.07 21.98
N GLY A 287 3.15 -0.35 22.61
CA GLY A 287 3.42 0.72 23.58
C GLY A 287 3.72 2.08 22.97
N LYS A 288 3.17 2.41 21.83
CA LYS A 288 3.27 3.74 21.19
C LYS A 288 2.91 4.88 22.15
N THR A 289 1.89 4.68 23.00
CA THR A 289 1.45 5.65 24.03
C THR A 289 2.54 5.94 25.07
N ALA A 290 3.37 4.93 25.42
CA ALA A 290 4.49 5.15 26.36
C ALA A 290 5.57 6.05 25.74
N VAL A 291 5.85 5.87 24.44
CA VAL A 291 6.77 6.76 23.70
C VAL A 291 6.19 8.18 23.63
N ALA A 292 4.91 8.32 23.30
CA ALA A 292 4.23 9.61 23.32
C ALA A 292 4.28 10.31 24.69
N ALA A 293 4.07 9.55 25.77
CA ALA A 293 4.17 10.06 27.15
C ALA A 293 5.57 10.57 27.49
N ALA A 294 6.63 9.84 27.11
CA ALA A 294 8.01 10.25 27.33
C ALA A 294 8.37 11.55 26.58
N LEU A 295 7.91 11.70 25.35
CA LEU A 295 8.12 12.90 24.54
C LEU A 295 7.30 14.08 25.10
N CYS A 296 6.02 13.87 25.48
CA CYS A 296 5.21 14.88 26.16
C CYS A 296 5.88 15.35 27.45
N HIS A 297 6.32 14.42 28.30
CA HIS A 297 7.03 14.74 29.54
C HIS A 297 8.22 15.65 29.28
N THR A 298 9.10 15.25 28.35
CA THR A 298 10.31 16.04 28.05
C THR A 298 10.00 17.42 27.50
N VAL A 299 9.00 17.56 26.63
CA VAL A 299 8.55 18.85 26.08
C VAL A 299 8.01 19.76 27.20
N ILE A 300 7.18 19.19 28.08
CA ILE A 300 6.57 19.96 29.17
C ILE A 300 7.60 20.39 30.21
N GLN A 301 8.57 19.53 30.53
CA GLN A 301 9.67 19.89 31.45
C GLN A 301 10.62 20.95 30.86
N ASN A 302 10.61 21.14 29.55
CA ASN A 302 11.28 22.27 28.89
C ASN A 302 10.43 23.54 28.86
N GLY A 303 9.23 23.57 29.49
CA GLY A 303 8.40 24.75 29.63
C GLY A 303 7.38 24.96 28.51
N PHE A 304 7.12 23.95 27.68
CA PHE A 304 6.19 24.00 26.56
C PHE A 304 4.91 23.20 26.82
N GLN A 305 3.96 23.27 25.88
CA GLN A 305 2.72 22.48 25.91
C GLN A 305 2.69 21.43 24.83
N ALA A 306 1.92 20.36 25.05
CA ALA A 306 1.68 19.30 24.08
C ALA A 306 0.19 19.06 23.86
N ALA A 307 -0.17 18.55 22.68
CA ALA A 307 -1.53 18.16 22.33
C ALA A 307 -1.54 16.78 21.65
N LEU A 308 -2.49 15.91 22.05
CA LEU A 308 -2.75 14.63 21.43
C LEU A 308 -4.16 14.58 20.85
N MET A 309 -4.28 14.32 19.57
CA MET A 309 -5.55 14.17 18.86
C MET A 309 -5.82 12.71 18.52
N ALA A 310 -7.01 12.23 18.91
CA ALA A 310 -7.53 10.91 18.60
C ALA A 310 -8.80 10.99 17.73
N PRO A 311 -9.08 9.98 16.88
CA PRO A 311 -10.19 10.03 15.92
C PRO A 311 -11.57 9.93 16.54
N THR A 312 -11.69 9.36 17.74
CA THR A 312 -12.98 9.19 18.45
C THR A 312 -12.90 9.66 19.90
N GLU A 313 -14.05 9.99 20.49
CA GLU A 313 -14.12 10.43 21.89
C GLU A 313 -13.67 9.35 22.86
N ILE A 314 -13.97 8.08 22.57
CA ILE A 314 -13.57 6.95 23.40
C ILE A 314 -12.04 6.79 23.40
N LEU A 315 -11.40 6.85 22.22
CA LEU A 315 -9.94 6.80 22.13
C LEU A 315 -9.29 8.00 22.81
N ALA A 316 -9.86 9.18 22.66
CA ALA A 316 -9.39 10.38 23.36
C ALA A 316 -9.48 10.21 24.89
N ALA A 317 -10.58 9.64 25.40
CA ALA A 317 -10.73 9.34 26.82
C ALA A 317 -9.70 8.31 27.31
N GLN A 318 -9.44 7.24 26.56
CA GLN A 318 -8.43 6.24 26.90
C GLN A 318 -7.00 6.83 26.89
N HIS A 319 -6.66 7.64 25.90
CA HIS A 319 -5.37 8.33 25.89
C HIS A 319 -5.26 9.32 27.06
N TYR A 320 -6.35 10.06 27.35
CA TYR A 320 -6.39 10.96 28.49
C TYR A 320 -6.13 10.22 29.80
N GLU A 321 -6.82 9.11 30.05
CA GLU A 321 -6.65 8.30 31.26
C GLU A 321 -5.21 7.73 31.34
N SER A 322 -4.71 7.13 30.26
CA SER A 322 -3.38 6.56 30.20
C SER A 322 -2.30 7.61 30.44
N LEU A 323 -2.36 8.75 29.72
CA LEU A 323 -1.37 9.82 29.86
C LEU A 323 -1.47 10.54 31.19
N SER A 324 -2.68 10.78 31.70
CA SER A 324 -2.87 11.37 33.03
C SER A 324 -2.24 10.50 34.11
N ASN A 325 -2.49 9.18 34.08
CA ASN A 325 -1.91 8.26 35.05
C ASN A 325 -0.38 8.20 34.99
N LEU A 326 0.21 8.23 33.80
CA LEU A 326 1.66 8.19 33.59
C LEU A 326 2.34 9.52 33.97
N LEU A 327 1.67 10.65 33.77
CA LEU A 327 2.25 12.00 33.92
C LEU A 327 1.86 12.71 35.23
N ALA A 328 0.82 12.23 35.94
CA ALA A 328 0.41 12.80 37.23
C ALA A 328 1.54 12.81 38.27
N PRO A 329 2.38 11.75 38.42
CA PRO A 329 3.51 11.78 39.34
C PRO A 329 4.52 12.89 39.04
N CYS A 330 4.54 13.42 37.80
CA CYS A 330 5.40 14.52 37.37
C CYS A 330 4.78 15.90 37.59
N GLY A 331 3.57 15.99 38.20
CA GLY A 331 2.84 17.26 38.42
C GLY A 331 2.23 17.89 37.16
N ILE A 332 2.13 17.11 36.04
CA ILE A 332 1.61 17.60 34.76
C ILE A 332 0.09 17.56 34.76
N LYS A 333 -0.53 18.73 34.53
CA LYS A 333 -1.99 18.84 34.39
C LYS A 333 -2.44 18.52 32.96
N THR A 334 -3.28 17.50 32.84
CA THR A 334 -3.84 17.03 31.57
C THR A 334 -5.33 17.37 31.48
N VAL A 335 -5.84 17.71 30.31
CA VAL A 335 -7.27 17.95 30.06
C VAL A 335 -7.78 17.18 28.87
N LEU A 336 -9.01 16.67 28.97
CA LEU A 336 -9.73 16.05 27.85
C LEU A 336 -10.66 17.10 27.21
N ILE A 337 -10.58 17.29 25.88
CA ILE A 337 -11.45 18.19 25.10
C ILE A 337 -12.14 17.42 23.99
N THR A 338 -13.46 17.25 24.14
CA THR A 338 -14.30 16.52 23.17
C THR A 338 -15.50 17.37 22.74
N GLY A 339 -16.22 16.90 21.71
CA GLY A 339 -17.45 17.56 21.24
C GLY A 339 -18.60 17.49 22.25
N SER A 340 -18.68 16.42 23.04
CA SER A 340 -19.72 16.19 24.05
C SER A 340 -19.48 16.91 25.39
N MET A 341 -18.33 17.57 25.53
CA MET A 341 -17.94 18.25 26.78
C MET A 341 -18.89 19.41 27.13
N ARG A 342 -19.28 19.53 28.41
CA ARG A 342 -20.14 20.63 28.89
C ARG A 342 -19.49 21.99 28.68
N ALA A 343 -20.25 22.97 28.19
CA ALA A 343 -19.75 24.28 27.79
C ALA A 343 -18.94 25.03 28.86
N LYS A 344 -19.31 24.90 30.17
CA LYS A 344 -18.58 25.52 31.30
C LYS A 344 -17.19 24.88 31.44
N ALA A 345 -17.10 23.55 31.51
CA ALA A 345 -15.87 22.83 31.66
C ALA A 345 -14.94 23.03 30.42
N LYS A 346 -15.51 23.10 29.22
CA LYS A 346 -14.75 23.41 27.99
C LYS A 346 -14.13 24.81 28.04
N ARG A 347 -14.88 25.83 28.56
CA ARG A 347 -14.34 27.20 28.70
C ARG A 347 -13.21 27.27 29.73
N GLU A 348 -13.34 26.55 30.86
CA GLU A 348 -12.29 26.47 31.87
C GLU A 348 -11.03 25.80 31.35
N ALA A 349 -11.19 24.68 30.63
CA ALA A 349 -10.10 23.99 29.97
C ALA A 349 -9.34 24.88 28.96
N ILE A 350 -10.08 25.58 28.08
CA ILE A 350 -9.51 26.52 27.11
C ILE A 350 -8.75 27.65 27.83
N LYS A 351 -9.31 28.20 28.87
CA LYS A 351 -8.64 29.23 29.69
C LYS A 351 -7.30 28.71 30.25
N GLY A 352 -7.30 27.49 30.82
CA GLY A 352 -6.11 26.86 31.40
C GLY A 352 -5.03 26.57 30.35
N LEU A 353 -5.41 26.22 29.12
CA LEU A 353 -4.45 26.05 28.01
C LEU A 353 -3.86 27.41 27.58
N LYS A 354 -4.71 28.43 27.48
CA LYS A 354 -4.25 29.77 27.08
C LYS A 354 -3.32 30.42 28.10
N THR A 355 -3.52 30.16 29.39
CA THR A 355 -2.67 30.66 30.47
C THR A 355 -1.42 29.82 30.72
N GLY A 356 -1.31 28.62 30.11
CA GLY A 356 -0.22 27.67 30.37
C GLY A 356 -0.37 26.86 31.66
N GLU A 357 -1.49 27.04 32.44
CA GLU A 357 -1.75 26.24 33.63
C GLU A 357 -1.95 24.77 33.32
N ILE A 358 -2.53 24.45 32.17
CA ILE A 358 -2.69 23.10 31.65
C ILE A 358 -1.61 22.86 30.57
N GLN A 359 -0.79 21.82 30.74
CA GLN A 359 0.35 21.55 29.89
C GLN A 359 0.04 20.53 28.80
N LEU A 360 -0.92 19.62 29.00
CA LEU A 360 -1.26 18.60 28.00
C LEU A 360 -2.77 18.62 27.71
N ALA A 361 -3.12 18.75 26.44
CA ALA A 361 -4.48 18.59 25.95
C ALA A 361 -4.59 17.26 25.18
N VAL A 362 -5.59 16.45 25.54
CA VAL A 362 -6.00 15.25 24.79
C VAL A 362 -7.42 15.48 24.29
N GLY A 363 -7.70 15.12 23.04
CA GLY A 363 -9.06 15.31 22.53
C GLY A 363 -9.27 14.80 21.10
N THR A 364 -10.43 15.15 20.57
CA THR A 364 -10.80 14.86 19.18
C THR A 364 -10.59 16.11 18.29
N HIS A 365 -11.24 16.15 17.12
CA HIS A 365 -11.30 17.35 16.28
C HIS A 365 -11.75 18.62 17.02
N ALA A 366 -12.31 18.50 18.22
CA ALA A 366 -12.65 19.64 19.07
C ALA A 366 -11.42 20.49 19.45
N LEU A 367 -10.20 19.92 19.43
CA LEU A 367 -8.93 20.63 19.62
C LEU A 367 -8.63 21.65 18.50
N ILE A 368 -9.16 21.41 17.31
CA ILE A 368 -8.92 22.26 16.12
C ILE A 368 -9.85 23.46 16.10
N SER A 369 -10.95 23.46 16.88
CA SER A 369 -11.94 24.54 16.87
C SER A 369 -11.31 25.90 17.18
N ASP A 370 -11.81 26.97 16.56
CA ASP A 370 -11.22 28.32 16.59
C ASP A 370 -11.06 28.89 18.02
N GLY A 371 -11.88 28.48 18.96
CA GLY A 371 -11.79 28.94 20.33
C GLY A 371 -10.70 28.30 21.20
N VAL A 372 -10.01 27.26 20.74
CA VAL A 372 -8.94 26.61 21.48
C VAL A 372 -7.60 27.29 21.15
N GLU A 373 -6.98 27.89 22.14
CA GLU A 373 -5.69 28.56 22.05
C GLU A 373 -4.72 27.99 23.08
N PHE A 374 -3.44 27.88 22.70
CA PHE A 374 -2.35 27.43 23.55
C PHE A 374 -1.40 28.58 23.83
N SER A 375 -0.77 28.59 25.00
CA SER A 375 0.26 29.54 25.37
C SER A 375 1.57 29.26 24.58
N SER A 376 2.00 27.99 24.50
CA SER A 376 3.23 27.58 23.85
C SER A 376 3.16 26.12 23.39
N LEU A 377 2.39 25.84 22.33
CA LEU A 377 2.22 24.47 21.80
C LEU A 377 3.45 24.07 20.99
N ALA A 378 4.30 23.20 21.55
CA ALA A 378 5.53 22.74 20.92
C ALA A 378 5.43 21.32 20.37
N LEU A 379 4.54 20.47 20.84
CA LEU A 379 4.37 19.10 20.37
C LEU A 379 2.92 18.78 20.03
N VAL A 380 2.70 18.29 18.84
CA VAL A 380 1.40 17.79 18.36
C VAL A 380 1.51 16.31 18.03
N ILE A 381 0.65 15.51 18.63
CA ILE A 381 0.58 14.07 18.42
C ILE A 381 -0.75 13.72 17.77
N THR A 382 -0.73 12.91 16.72
CA THR A 382 -1.93 12.34 16.08
C THR A 382 -1.89 10.84 16.10
N ASP A 383 -2.95 10.19 16.60
CA ASP A 383 -3.09 8.73 16.60
C ASP A 383 -3.98 8.28 15.44
N GLU A 384 -3.69 7.10 14.85
CA GLU A 384 -4.43 6.49 13.73
C GLU A 384 -4.58 7.45 12.52
N GLN A 385 -3.46 7.91 12.00
CA GLN A 385 -3.38 8.94 10.94
C GLN A 385 -4.30 8.71 9.74
N HIS A 386 -4.51 7.45 9.31
CA HIS A 386 -5.32 7.13 8.14
C HIS A 386 -6.80 7.52 8.26
N ARG A 387 -7.26 7.86 9.47
CA ARG A 387 -8.61 8.34 9.75
C ARG A 387 -8.76 9.86 9.75
N PHE A 388 -7.64 10.58 9.66
CA PHE A 388 -7.63 12.05 9.58
C PHE A 388 -7.28 12.52 8.17
N GLY A 389 -8.01 13.51 7.67
CA GLY A 389 -7.62 14.22 6.44
C GLY A 389 -6.35 15.07 6.65
N VAL A 390 -5.56 15.27 5.59
CA VAL A 390 -4.36 16.14 5.60
C VAL A 390 -4.69 17.53 6.20
N ASN A 391 -5.87 18.08 5.88
CA ASN A 391 -6.33 19.37 6.34
C ASN A 391 -6.49 19.46 7.88
N GLN A 392 -6.88 18.38 8.56
CA GLN A 392 -7.07 18.36 10.01
C GLN A 392 -5.73 18.39 10.76
N ARG A 393 -4.72 17.67 10.26
CA ARG A 393 -3.36 17.70 10.82
C ARG A 393 -2.74 19.08 10.69
N THR A 394 -2.84 19.67 9.50
CA THR A 394 -2.36 21.01 9.23
C THR A 394 -3.07 22.04 10.11
N ALA A 395 -4.37 21.87 10.37
CA ALA A 395 -5.13 22.76 11.26
C ALA A 395 -4.66 22.70 12.72
N LEU A 396 -4.33 21.50 13.25
CA LEU A 396 -3.79 21.39 14.60
C LEU A 396 -2.37 21.95 14.70
N ALA A 397 -1.52 21.69 13.71
CA ALA A 397 -0.18 22.27 13.64
C ALA A 397 -0.20 23.82 13.56
N LYS A 398 -1.22 24.40 12.93
CA LYS A 398 -1.42 25.87 12.87
C LYS A 398 -1.79 26.51 14.21
N LYS A 399 -2.18 25.72 15.24
CA LYS A 399 -2.43 26.24 16.60
C LYS A 399 -1.15 26.61 17.34
N GLY A 400 0.00 26.09 16.90
CA GLY A 400 1.33 26.49 17.35
C GLY A 400 2.10 27.21 16.24
N ASN A 401 3.29 27.72 16.57
CA ASN A 401 4.21 28.28 15.60
C ASN A 401 5.14 27.15 15.10
N PHE A 402 4.66 26.32 14.13
CA PHE A 402 5.40 25.17 13.63
C PHE A 402 5.86 24.16 14.71
N PRO A 403 4.93 23.56 15.45
CA PRO A 403 5.24 22.61 16.50
C PRO A 403 5.88 21.34 15.93
N HIS A 404 6.62 20.64 16.75
CA HIS A 404 7.02 19.27 16.49
C HIS A 404 5.78 18.40 16.24
N THR A 405 5.84 17.55 15.25
CA THR A 405 4.72 16.66 14.87
C THR A 405 5.12 15.21 15.06
N LEU A 406 4.32 14.49 15.83
CA LEU A 406 4.41 13.06 16.02
C LEU A 406 3.14 12.38 15.48
N VAL A 407 3.33 11.42 14.61
CA VAL A 407 2.23 10.61 14.08
C VAL A 407 2.38 9.20 14.62
N MET A 408 1.29 8.60 15.10
CA MET A 408 1.27 7.21 15.53
C MET A 408 0.39 6.39 14.59
N SER A 409 0.85 5.18 14.23
CA SER A 409 0.08 4.24 13.43
C SER A 409 0.16 2.83 14.01
N ALA A 410 -1.01 2.20 14.15
CA ALA A 410 -1.11 0.79 14.52
C ALA A 410 -1.17 -0.15 13.31
N THR A 411 -1.24 0.40 12.09
CA THR A 411 -1.09 -0.41 10.88
C THR A 411 0.39 -0.64 10.63
N PRO A 412 0.88 -1.88 10.73
CA PRO A 412 2.21 -2.17 10.25
C PRO A 412 2.20 -2.02 8.72
N ILE A 413 2.89 -1.01 8.23
CA ILE A 413 3.16 -0.80 6.80
C ILE A 413 4.62 -1.15 6.61
N PRO A 414 5.01 -1.89 5.57
CA PRO A 414 6.42 -2.12 5.28
C PRO A 414 7.23 -0.83 5.38
N ARG A 415 8.37 -0.87 6.08
CA ARG A 415 9.16 0.34 6.41
C ARG A 415 9.47 1.19 5.17
N THR A 416 9.77 0.55 4.08
CA THR A 416 10.08 1.17 2.79
C THR A 416 8.86 1.85 2.17
N LEU A 417 7.69 1.22 2.26
CA LEU A 417 6.44 1.81 1.81
C LEU A 417 6.03 2.99 2.71
N ALA A 418 6.25 2.88 4.02
CA ALA A 418 6.01 3.98 4.95
C ALA A 418 6.84 5.22 4.63
N LEU A 419 8.13 5.05 4.31
CA LEU A 419 9.02 6.14 3.88
C LEU A 419 8.59 6.81 2.58
N MET A 420 7.84 6.10 1.72
CA MET A 420 7.33 6.66 0.48
C MET A 420 5.97 7.33 0.63
N ILE A 421 5.07 6.69 1.36
CA ILE A 421 3.72 7.21 1.61
C ILE A 421 3.77 8.49 2.46
N TYR A 422 4.69 8.50 3.39
CA TYR A 422 4.88 9.59 4.37
C TYR A 422 6.21 10.29 4.15
N GLY A 423 6.56 10.55 2.90
CA GLY A 423 7.87 11.03 2.46
C GLY A 423 8.43 12.27 3.16
N ASP A 424 7.59 12.98 3.90
CA ASP A 424 7.94 14.10 4.76
C ASP A 424 8.17 13.71 6.22
N LEU A 425 7.94 12.43 6.61
CA LEU A 425 8.10 11.94 7.98
C LEU A 425 9.35 11.07 8.12
N ASP A 426 10.10 11.28 9.20
CA ASP A 426 11.08 10.32 9.69
C ASP A 426 10.36 9.15 10.37
N VAL A 427 10.89 7.92 10.27
CA VAL A 427 10.19 6.72 10.74
C VAL A 427 10.95 6.03 11.85
N SER A 428 10.29 5.82 12.99
CA SER A 428 10.73 4.92 14.06
C SER A 428 9.81 3.72 14.17
N VAL A 429 10.36 2.51 14.13
CA VAL A 429 9.61 1.26 14.15
C VAL A 429 9.72 0.59 15.52
N LEU A 430 8.56 0.28 16.12
CA LEU A 430 8.45 -0.51 17.34
C LEU A 430 8.22 -1.98 16.97
N ASN A 431 9.29 -2.71 16.78
CA ASN A 431 9.30 -4.13 16.40
C ASN A 431 9.43 -5.09 17.59
N GLU A 432 9.31 -4.58 18.81
CA GLU A 432 9.36 -5.34 20.05
C GLU A 432 8.03 -5.17 20.80
N LEU A 433 7.51 -6.27 21.36
CA LEU A 433 6.33 -6.23 22.21
C LEU A 433 6.75 -6.09 23.68
N PRO A 434 5.98 -5.33 24.50
CA PRO A 434 6.23 -5.24 25.93
C PRO A 434 6.23 -6.61 26.63
N PRO A 435 7.05 -6.81 27.70
CA PRO A 435 7.06 -8.05 28.45
C PRO A 435 5.69 -8.38 29.02
N GLY A 436 5.35 -9.67 29.10
CA GLY A 436 4.09 -10.17 29.68
C GLY A 436 2.92 -10.30 28.71
N ARG A 437 3.06 -9.88 27.44
CA ARG A 437 2.02 -10.10 26.43
C ARG A 437 2.04 -11.54 25.94
N GLN A 438 0.88 -12.21 26.03
CA GLN A 438 0.71 -13.57 25.53
C GLN A 438 0.50 -13.58 24.00
N PRO A 439 1.10 -14.54 23.27
CA PRO A 439 0.83 -14.71 21.86
C PRO A 439 -0.64 -15.10 21.66
N ILE A 440 -1.26 -14.60 20.57
CA ILE A 440 -2.65 -14.92 20.21
C ILE A 440 -2.63 -16.12 19.29
N GLU A 441 -3.18 -17.25 19.76
CA GLU A 441 -3.35 -18.43 18.91
C GLU A 441 -4.45 -18.17 17.85
N THR A 442 -4.16 -18.49 16.60
CA THR A 442 -5.09 -18.25 15.50
C THR A 442 -5.45 -19.55 14.80
N TYR A 443 -6.73 -19.84 14.69
CA TYR A 443 -7.27 -21.06 14.08
C TYR A 443 -8.12 -20.73 12.85
N LEU A 444 -7.97 -21.52 11.80
CA LEU A 444 -8.83 -21.50 10.60
C LEU A 444 -9.77 -22.69 10.67
N ILE A 445 -11.07 -22.43 10.57
CA ILE A 445 -12.11 -23.46 10.62
C ILE A 445 -13.11 -23.32 9.47
N ASP A 446 -13.75 -24.44 9.13
CA ASP A 446 -14.85 -24.52 8.18
C ASP A 446 -16.20 -24.25 8.88
N PRO A 447 -17.26 -23.81 8.17
CA PRO A 447 -18.58 -23.54 8.74
C PRO A 447 -19.19 -24.67 9.58
N PRO A 448 -19.04 -25.97 9.24
CA PRO A 448 -19.54 -27.07 10.08
C PRO A 448 -18.96 -27.08 11.50
N LYS A 449 -17.75 -26.56 11.69
CA LYS A 449 -17.09 -26.46 13.01
C LYS A 449 -17.51 -25.23 13.82
N ARG A 450 -18.34 -24.33 13.27
CA ARG A 450 -18.84 -23.11 13.95
C ARG A 450 -19.48 -23.40 15.31
N ARG A 451 -20.31 -24.45 15.37
CA ARG A 451 -20.97 -24.85 16.63
C ARG A 451 -19.97 -25.21 17.73
N ARG A 452 -18.85 -25.86 17.38
CA ARG A 452 -17.75 -26.15 18.31
C ARG A 452 -17.05 -24.85 18.77
N ALA A 453 -16.86 -23.89 17.87
CA ALA A 453 -16.31 -22.59 18.22
C ALA A 453 -17.23 -21.83 19.18
N PHE A 454 -18.55 -21.86 18.97
CA PHE A 454 -19.52 -21.29 19.92
C PHE A 454 -19.45 -21.94 21.29
N GLY A 455 -19.27 -23.27 21.35
CA GLY A 455 -19.07 -23.99 22.63
C GLY A 455 -17.79 -23.53 23.35
N TYR A 456 -16.71 -23.28 22.59
CA TYR A 456 -15.46 -22.75 23.12
C TYR A 456 -15.64 -21.32 23.67
N ILE A 457 -16.34 -20.45 22.92
CA ILE A 457 -16.66 -19.09 23.36
C ILE A 457 -17.50 -19.13 24.63
N LYS A 458 -18.57 -19.97 24.68
CA LYS A 458 -19.44 -20.09 25.84
C LYS A 458 -18.68 -20.50 27.10
N LYS A 459 -17.80 -21.49 27.00
CA LYS A 459 -16.94 -21.92 28.10
C LYS A 459 -16.16 -20.75 28.72
N HIS A 460 -15.52 -19.93 27.89
CA HIS A 460 -14.75 -18.77 28.39
C HIS A 460 -15.64 -17.66 28.96
N ILE A 461 -16.84 -17.48 28.40
CA ILE A 461 -17.82 -16.54 28.97
C ILE A 461 -18.31 -16.99 30.34
N ASP A 462 -18.57 -18.29 30.50
CA ASP A 462 -18.96 -18.90 31.78
C ASP A 462 -17.85 -18.73 32.85
N GLU A 463 -16.58 -18.68 32.43
CA GLU A 463 -15.41 -18.32 33.26
C GLU A 463 -15.29 -16.82 33.53
N GLY A 464 -16.26 -15.97 33.09
CA GLY A 464 -16.28 -14.53 33.30
C GLY A 464 -15.53 -13.72 32.25
N ARG A 465 -15.08 -14.32 31.13
CA ARG A 465 -14.40 -13.64 30.02
C ARG A 465 -15.39 -13.03 29.05
N GLN A 466 -14.85 -12.28 28.09
CA GLN A 466 -15.63 -11.65 27.02
C GLN A 466 -15.12 -12.09 25.65
N ALA A 467 -15.99 -12.00 24.65
CA ALA A 467 -15.66 -12.36 23.29
C ALA A 467 -16.23 -11.37 22.26
N TYR A 468 -15.53 -11.27 21.13
CA TYR A 468 -16.00 -10.58 19.93
C TYR A 468 -16.41 -11.60 18.88
N ILE A 469 -17.51 -11.35 18.18
CA ILE A 469 -17.86 -12.01 16.92
C ILE A 469 -18.03 -10.93 15.85
N VAL A 470 -17.22 -11.01 14.80
CA VAL A 470 -17.34 -10.16 13.62
C VAL A 470 -18.22 -10.89 12.62
N CYS A 471 -19.37 -10.29 12.31
CA CYS A 471 -20.36 -10.86 11.40
C CYS A 471 -19.91 -10.76 9.95
N PRO A 472 -20.40 -11.69 9.09
CA PRO A 472 -20.18 -11.58 7.66
C PRO A 472 -20.81 -10.30 7.10
N LEU A 473 -20.15 -9.72 6.10
CA LEU A 473 -20.75 -8.74 5.20
C LEU A 473 -21.56 -9.56 4.17
N ILE A 474 -22.86 -9.37 4.12
CA ILE A 474 -23.71 -9.95 3.06
C ILE A 474 -23.60 -9.06 1.82
N GLU A 475 -23.86 -9.63 0.63
CA GLU A 475 -23.62 -9.09 -0.72
C GLU A 475 -24.05 -7.64 -0.93
N GLU A 476 -23.46 -6.96 -1.93
CA GLU A 476 -23.82 -5.61 -2.37
C GLU A 476 -25.34 -5.46 -2.56
N GLY A 477 -25.98 -4.72 -1.65
CA GLY A 477 -27.43 -4.44 -1.68
C GLY A 477 -28.16 -4.63 -0.34
N GLU A 478 -27.68 -5.47 0.56
CA GLU A 478 -28.25 -5.59 1.91
C GLU A 478 -27.54 -4.66 2.91
N SER A 479 -28.31 -4.08 3.81
CA SER A 479 -27.73 -3.18 4.80
C SER A 479 -27.00 -3.96 5.89
N ASP A 480 -25.85 -3.45 6.38
CA ASP A 480 -25.13 -3.97 7.57
C ASP A 480 -26.04 -4.39 8.73
N ALA A 481 -27.16 -3.68 8.91
CA ALA A 481 -28.14 -3.94 9.95
C ALA A 481 -28.96 -5.24 9.69
N ALA A 482 -29.27 -5.55 8.43
CA ALA A 482 -30.00 -6.78 8.08
C ALA A 482 -29.10 -8.01 8.26
N SER A 483 -27.83 -7.92 7.88
CA SER A 483 -26.82 -8.96 8.05
C SER A 483 -26.61 -9.31 9.51
N ILE A 484 -26.47 -8.30 10.36
CA ILE A 484 -26.34 -8.48 11.82
C ILE A 484 -27.59 -9.11 12.42
N ALA A 485 -28.79 -8.65 12.04
CA ALA A 485 -30.04 -9.18 12.59
C ALA A 485 -30.23 -10.69 12.25
N ALA A 486 -29.88 -11.09 11.03
CA ALA A 486 -29.93 -12.49 10.65
C ALA A 486 -28.92 -13.33 11.45
N TYR A 487 -27.70 -12.85 11.61
CA TYR A 487 -26.67 -13.55 12.36
C TYR A 487 -26.92 -13.52 13.88
N GLU A 488 -27.48 -12.45 14.43
CA GLU A 488 -27.93 -12.34 15.81
C GLU A 488 -28.87 -13.48 16.20
N LYS A 489 -29.81 -13.82 15.32
CA LYS A 489 -30.72 -14.94 15.54
C LYS A 489 -29.97 -16.25 15.76
N ILE A 490 -28.96 -16.54 14.92
CA ILE A 490 -28.13 -17.74 15.05
C ILE A 490 -27.36 -17.75 16.37
N VAL A 491 -26.85 -16.58 16.78
CA VAL A 491 -26.11 -16.44 18.03
C VAL A 491 -27.04 -16.59 19.23
N ARG A 492 -28.23 -15.98 19.23
CA ARG A 492 -29.20 -16.09 20.31
C ARG A 492 -29.76 -17.50 20.45
N ASP A 493 -29.98 -18.22 19.34
CA ASP A 493 -30.41 -19.62 19.36
C ASP A 493 -29.39 -20.52 20.08
N TYR A 494 -28.11 -20.15 20.10
CA TYR A 494 -27.06 -20.93 20.77
C TYR A 494 -26.78 -20.44 22.20
N PHE A 495 -26.69 -19.13 22.40
CA PHE A 495 -26.26 -18.53 23.67
C PHE A 495 -27.43 -18.16 24.61
N GLY A 496 -28.70 -18.24 24.14
CA GLY A 496 -29.90 -17.94 24.94
C GLY A 496 -29.96 -16.45 25.37
N ASP A 497 -30.36 -16.24 26.63
CA ASP A 497 -30.58 -14.91 27.22
C ASP A 497 -29.29 -14.16 27.65
N MET A 498 -28.12 -14.62 27.16
CA MET A 498 -26.84 -13.99 27.46
C MET A 498 -26.84 -12.51 27.01
N PRO A 499 -26.27 -11.58 27.81
CA PRO A 499 -26.15 -10.17 27.41
C PRO A 499 -25.22 -10.04 26.18
N ILE A 500 -25.82 -9.73 25.02
CA ILE A 500 -25.14 -9.52 23.74
C ILE A 500 -25.24 -8.05 23.38
N GLY A 501 -24.09 -7.40 23.14
CA GLY A 501 -24.01 -6.08 22.56
C GLY A 501 -23.98 -6.17 21.04
N ILE A 502 -24.69 -5.29 20.34
CA ILE A 502 -24.73 -5.23 18.89
C ILE A 502 -24.15 -3.90 18.44
N LEU A 503 -23.20 -3.96 17.49
CA LEU A 503 -22.50 -2.78 16.99
C LEU A 503 -22.41 -2.80 15.46
N HIS A 504 -23.00 -1.80 14.79
CA HIS A 504 -22.96 -1.70 13.32
C HIS A 504 -22.82 -0.26 12.81
N GLY A 505 -22.48 -0.11 11.53
CA GLY A 505 -22.15 1.17 10.89
C GLY A 505 -23.25 2.23 11.00
N LYS A 506 -24.53 1.85 10.91
CA LYS A 506 -25.69 2.76 10.88
C LYS A 506 -26.11 3.31 12.25
N MET A 507 -25.57 2.79 13.35
CA MET A 507 -25.87 3.32 14.69
C MET A 507 -25.34 4.75 14.85
N LYS A 508 -26.07 5.56 15.61
CA LYS A 508 -25.62 6.92 15.98
C LYS A 508 -24.38 6.83 16.89
N PRO A 509 -23.47 7.82 16.86
CA PRO A 509 -22.25 7.80 17.68
C PRO A 509 -22.53 7.52 19.16
N LYS A 510 -23.55 8.18 19.78
CA LYS A 510 -23.92 7.97 21.17
C LYS A 510 -24.38 6.54 21.49
N GLU A 511 -25.04 5.88 20.55
CA GLU A 511 -25.50 4.50 20.72
C GLU A 511 -24.29 3.53 20.65
N LYS A 512 -23.35 3.78 19.74
CA LYS A 512 -22.09 3.05 19.65
C LYS A 512 -21.29 3.16 20.94
N ASP A 513 -21.18 4.39 21.46
CA ASP A 513 -20.46 4.66 22.70
C ASP A 513 -21.09 3.94 23.88
N ALA A 514 -22.43 3.92 23.99
CA ALA A 514 -23.13 3.20 25.04
C ALA A 514 -22.86 1.69 25.01
N VAL A 515 -22.99 1.05 23.85
CA VAL A 515 -22.73 -0.39 23.68
C VAL A 515 -21.27 -0.73 24.01
N MET A 516 -20.33 0.10 23.59
CA MET A 516 -18.91 -0.11 23.88
C MET A 516 -18.58 0.09 25.35
N THR A 517 -19.23 1.06 26.02
CA THR A 517 -19.08 1.26 27.46
C THR A 517 -19.63 0.05 28.24
N ASP A 518 -20.81 -0.46 27.88
CA ASP A 518 -21.36 -1.68 28.48
C ASP A 518 -20.48 -2.89 28.32
N PHE A 519 -19.81 -3.01 27.17
CA PHE A 519 -18.86 -4.08 26.94
C PHE A 519 -17.56 -3.88 27.72
N ALA A 520 -17.01 -2.67 27.76
CA ALA A 520 -15.80 -2.35 28.52
C ALA A 520 -15.99 -2.57 30.03
N GLU A 521 -17.15 -2.22 30.57
CA GLU A 521 -17.52 -2.42 31.97
C GLU A 521 -18.01 -3.85 32.30
N ASN A 522 -17.88 -4.78 31.35
CA ASN A 522 -18.24 -6.20 31.52
C ASN A 522 -19.75 -6.45 31.79
N ARG A 523 -20.61 -5.50 31.46
CA ARG A 523 -22.07 -5.67 31.50
C ARG A 523 -22.55 -6.56 30.33
N THR A 524 -21.88 -6.47 29.22
CA THR A 524 -22.09 -7.30 28.04
C THR A 524 -20.96 -8.31 27.92
N LYS A 525 -21.27 -9.57 27.67
CA LYS A 525 -20.30 -10.67 27.59
C LYS A 525 -19.83 -10.98 26.16
N LEU A 526 -20.71 -10.79 25.20
CA LEU A 526 -20.48 -11.04 23.79
C LEU A 526 -20.79 -9.78 23.00
N LEU A 527 -19.84 -9.31 22.19
CA LEU A 527 -20.04 -8.21 21.27
C LEU A 527 -20.13 -8.75 19.84
N LEU A 528 -21.32 -8.59 19.25
CA LEU A 528 -21.59 -8.92 17.86
C LEU A 528 -21.43 -7.65 17.02
N SER A 529 -20.55 -7.67 16.03
CA SER A 529 -20.23 -6.46 15.25
C SER A 529 -20.03 -6.74 13.78
N THR A 530 -20.27 -5.74 12.92
CA THR A 530 -19.75 -5.70 11.54
C THR A 530 -18.32 -5.15 11.54
N THR A 531 -17.90 -4.52 10.45
CA THR A 531 -16.57 -3.91 10.26
C THR A 531 -16.18 -2.85 11.31
N VAL A 532 -17.12 -2.39 12.13
CA VAL A 532 -16.99 -1.23 13.05
C VAL A 532 -16.13 -1.51 14.30
N VAL A 533 -15.73 -2.77 14.60
CA VAL A 533 -14.79 -3.11 15.71
C VAL A 533 -13.39 -2.46 15.53
N GLU A 534 -13.19 -1.72 14.48
CA GLU A 534 -11.99 -0.89 14.29
C GLU A 534 -11.90 0.29 15.26
N VAL A 535 -12.94 0.55 16.09
CA VAL A 535 -12.89 1.56 17.17
C VAL A 535 -11.97 1.04 18.27
N GLY A 536 -10.89 1.75 18.53
CA GLY A 536 -9.72 1.36 19.33
C GLY A 536 -9.91 1.13 20.83
N VAL A 537 -11.10 0.71 21.29
CA VAL A 537 -11.37 0.47 22.72
C VAL A 537 -10.61 -0.76 23.21
N ASP A 538 -9.85 -0.58 24.29
CA ASP A 538 -9.11 -1.64 24.96
C ASP A 538 -10.01 -2.35 25.97
N VAL A 539 -10.24 -3.65 25.78
CA VAL A 539 -11.00 -4.50 26.71
C VAL A 539 -10.13 -5.70 27.13
N PRO A 540 -9.36 -5.56 28.23
CA PRO A 540 -8.40 -6.59 28.65
C PRO A 540 -9.03 -7.94 28.97
N ASN A 541 -10.33 -7.97 29.31
CA ASN A 541 -11.09 -9.18 29.63
C ASN A 541 -11.60 -9.91 28.37
N ALA A 542 -11.53 -9.31 27.18
CA ALA A 542 -11.90 -9.97 25.92
C ALA A 542 -10.76 -10.86 25.42
N VAL A 543 -11.00 -12.17 25.42
CA VAL A 543 -9.98 -13.19 25.10
C VAL A 543 -10.22 -13.93 23.79
N ILE A 544 -11.42 -13.81 23.21
CA ILE A 544 -11.75 -14.50 21.96
C ILE A 544 -12.21 -13.49 20.91
N MET A 545 -11.63 -13.62 19.72
CA MET A 545 -12.06 -12.93 18.50
C MET A 545 -12.47 -13.98 17.48
N MET A 546 -13.73 -14.04 17.09
CA MET A 546 -14.21 -14.88 16.00
C MET A 546 -14.57 -14.00 14.80
N ILE A 547 -14.11 -14.36 13.60
CA ILE A 547 -14.32 -13.59 12.37
C ILE A 547 -14.95 -14.51 11.33
N GLU A 548 -16.16 -14.19 10.93
CA GLU A 548 -16.90 -14.89 9.88
C GLU A 548 -16.47 -14.38 8.50
N ASN A 549 -16.53 -15.25 7.48
CA ASN A 549 -16.11 -14.99 6.09
C ASN A 549 -14.74 -14.32 6.02
N ALA A 550 -13.77 -14.90 6.70
CA ALA A 550 -12.43 -14.34 6.81
C ALA A 550 -11.75 -14.08 5.45
N GLU A 551 -12.16 -14.81 4.41
CA GLU A 551 -11.68 -14.63 3.04
C GLU A 551 -12.00 -13.26 2.44
N ARG A 552 -13.02 -12.58 2.93
CA ARG A 552 -13.44 -11.24 2.45
C ARG A 552 -12.60 -10.10 3.00
N TYR A 553 -11.76 -10.37 3.99
CA TYR A 553 -10.92 -9.36 4.64
C TYR A 553 -9.48 -9.43 4.16
N GLY A 554 -8.82 -8.28 4.05
CA GLY A 554 -7.39 -8.22 3.89
C GLY A 554 -6.62 -8.69 5.12
N LEU A 555 -5.40 -9.19 4.93
CA LEU A 555 -4.59 -9.68 6.04
C LEU A 555 -4.33 -8.59 7.08
N SER A 556 -4.08 -7.37 6.65
CA SER A 556 -3.90 -6.20 7.55
C SER A 556 -5.16 -5.91 8.36
N GLN A 557 -6.36 -6.05 7.79
CA GLN A 557 -7.62 -5.89 8.50
C GLN A 557 -7.86 -7.01 9.52
N LEU A 558 -7.56 -8.26 9.14
CA LEU A 558 -7.60 -9.41 10.05
C LEU A 558 -6.64 -9.22 11.22
N HIS A 559 -5.44 -8.71 10.95
CA HIS A 559 -4.42 -8.44 11.97
C HIS A 559 -4.88 -7.37 12.98
N GLN A 560 -5.46 -6.27 12.51
CA GLN A 560 -6.01 -5.23 13.39
C GLN A 560 -7.13 -5.78 14.30
N ARG A 561 -8.02 -6.65 13.76
CA ARG A 561 -9.09 -7.29 14.54
C ARG A 561 -8.51 -8.28 15.54
N ARG A 562 -7.56 -9.13 15.12
CA ARG A 562 -6.84 -10.04 16.04
C ARG A 562 -6.19 -9.28 17.19
N GLY A 563 -5.60 -8.12 16.94
CA GLY A 563 -4.98 -7.27 17.95
C GLY A 563 -5.95 -6.65 18.98
N ARG A 564 -7.27 -6.82 18.82
CA ARG A 564 -8.26 -6.39 19.83
C ARG A 564 -8.34 -7.32 21.03
N VAL A 565 -7.83 -8.54 20.93
CA VAL A 565 -7.67 -9.47 22.06
C VAL A 565 -6.19 -9.62 22.42
N GLY A 566 -5.89 -10.33 23.49
CA GLY A 566 -4.50 -10.50 23.96
C GLY A 566 -3.90 -9.29 24.68
N ARG A 567 -4.76 -8.45 25.28
CA ARG A 567 -4.35 -7.23 26.00
C ARG A 567 -4.33 -7.40 27.51
N GLY A 568 -4.91 -8.51 27.99
CA GLY A 568 -4.93 -8.88 29.40
C GLY A 568 -3.91 -9.97 29.73
N LYS A 569 -3.99 -10.50 30.94
CA LYS A 569 -3.14 -11.58 31.47
C LYS A 569 -3.51 -12.98 30.99
N TYR A 570 -4.62 -13.11 30.27
CA TYR A 570 -5.17 -14.39 29.84
C TYR A 570 -4.78 -14.72 28.40
N ALA A 571 -4.53 -16.01 28.15
CA ALA A 571 -4.32 -16.52 26.79
C ALA A 571 -5.54 -16.18 25.91
N SER A 572 -5.28 -15.74 24.70
CA SER A 572 -6.32 -15.26 23.78
C SER A 572 -6.29 -16.03 22.48
N THR A 573 -7.48 -16.17 21.87
CA THR A 573 -7.68 -16.96 20.66
C THR A 573 -8.39 -16.15 19.58
N CYS A 574 -7.89 -16.24 18.35
CA CYS A 574 -8.57 -15.73 17.16
C CYS A 574 -9.05 -16.91 16.31
N ILE A 575 -10.35 -16.93 15.97
CA ILE A 575 -10.97 -17.98 15.17
C ILE A 575 -11.44 -17.39 13.85
N LEU A 576 -10.88 -17.84 12.75
CA LEU A 576 -11.28 -17.46 11.40
C LEU A 576 -12.20 -18.55 10.83
N VAL A 577 -13.38 -18.14 10.37
CA VAL A 577 -14.31 -19.00 9.66
C VAL A 577 -14.29 -18.66 8.19
N THR A 578 -14.12 -19.64 7.30
CA THR A 578 -14.07 -19.44 5.84
C THR A 578 -14.89 -20.46 5.09
N GLU A 579 -15.55 -19.99 4.04
CA GLU A 579 -16.27 -20.82 3.06
C GLU A 579 -15.45 -21.02 1.77
N ALA A 580 -14.26 -20.41 1.68
CA ALA A 580 -13.40 -20.50 0.52
C ALA A 580 -12.92 -21.93 0.28
N GLN A 581 -12.95 -22.34 -1.00
CA GLN A 581 -12.45 -23.66 -1.46
C GLN A 581 -11.20 -23.52 -2.35
N ASN A 582 -10.87 -22.32 -2.79
CA ASN A 582 -9.71 -22.07 -3.64
C ASN A 582 -8.41 -22.08 -2.82
N ASP A 583 -7.40 -22.77 -3.33
CA ASP A 583 -6.12 -22.97 -2.65
C ASP A 583 -5.40 -21.66 -2.32
N GLU A 584 -5.45 -20.67 -3.20
CA GLU A 584 -4.80 -19.37 -3.02
C GLU A 584 -5.32 -18.66 -1.75
N THR A 585 -6.64 -18.57 -1.60
CA THR A 585 -7.27 -17.96 -0.41
C THR A 585 -6.96 -18.75 0.87
N LEU A 586 -7.00 -20.09 0.79
CA LEU A 586 -6.67 -20.93 1.94
C LEU A 586 -5.21 -20.80 2.34
N GLN A 587 -4.28 -20.73 1.39
CA GLN A 587 -2.86 -20.49 1.66
C GLN A 587 -2.66 -19.13 2.35
N ARG A 588 -3.30 -18.09 1.86
CA ARG A 588 -3.28 -16.74 2.46
C ARG A 588 -3.74 -16.75 3.92
N LEU A 589 -4.88 -17.39 4.22
CA LEU A 589 -5.42 -17.47 5.57
C LEU A 589 -4.56 -18.36 6.49
N ARG A 590 -3.99 -19.47 5.98
CA ARG A 590 -3.04 -20.31 6.72
C ARG A 590 -1.76 -19.58 7.07
N LEU A 591 -1.23 -18.78 6.15
CA LEU A 591 -0.07 -17.92 6.41
C LEU A 591 -0.38 -16.93 7.54
N PHE A 592 -1.56 -16.30 7.53
CA PHE A 592 -1.98 -15.42 8.63
C PHE A 592 -2.05 -16.16 9.98
N CYS A 593 -2.51 -17.43 10.00
CA CYS A 593 -2.55 -18.24 11.21
C CYS A 593 -1.15 -18.61 11.73
N SER A 594 -0.15 -18.70 10.85
CA SER A 594 1.22 -19.13 11.21
C SER A 594 2.08 -18.03 11.83
N THR A 595 1.68 -16.75 11.73
CA THR A 595 2.45 -15.63 12.24
C THR A 595 1.63 -14.66 13.10
N THR A 596 2.25 -14.17 14.16
CA THR A 596 1.70 -13.08 14.99
C THR A 596 2.35 -11.73 14.68
N ASP A 597 3.39 -11.70 13.86
CA ASP A 597 4.14 -10.51 13.48
C ASP A 597 3.35 -9.69 12.44
N GLY A 598 2.88 -8.51 12.84
CA GLY A 598 2.10 -7.63 11.98
C GLY A 598 2.86 -7.09 10.78
N PHE A 599 4.18 -6.92 10.86
CA PHE A 599 5.00 -6.48 9.72
C PHE A 599 5.09 -7.57 8.66
N LYS A 600 5.29 -8.84 9.07
CA LYS A 600 5.25 -9.97 8.13
C LYS A 600 3.88 -10.13 7.47
N VAL A 601 2.81 -9.95 8.24
CA VAL A 601 1.44 -9.97 7.71
C VAL A 601 1.23 -8.86 6.67
N ALA A 602 1.74 -7.66 6.94
CA ALA A 602 1.62 -6.52 6.03
C ALA A 602 2.45 -6.71 4.75
N ASP A 603 3.67 -7.26 4.86
CA ASP A 603 4.52 -7.57 3.71
C ASP A 603 3.83 -8.59 2.79
N GLU A 604 3.21 -9.62 3.34
CA GLU A 604 2.48 -10.63 2.56
C GLU A 604 1.15 -10.10 2.01
N ASP A 605 0.40 -9.27 2.75
CA ASP A 605 -0.83 -8.62 2.24
C ASP A 605 -0.50 -7.73 1.03
N LEU A 606 0.59 -6.98 1.12
CA LEU A 606 1.11 -6.16 0.04
C LEU A 606 1.54 -7.01 -1.17
N ARG A 607 2.23 -8.13 -0.93
CA ARG A 607 2.69 -9.05 -1.97
C ARG A 607 1.54 -9.69 -2.75
N LEU A 608 0.45 -10.04 -2.06
CA LEU A 608 -0.72 -10.71 -2.66
C LEU A 608 -1.65 -9.75 -3.39
N ARG A 609 -1.84 -8.52 -2.87
CA ARG A 609 -2.76 -7.53 -3.46
C ARG A 609 -2.12 -6.63 -4.51
N GLY A 610 -0.80 -6.52 -4.47
CA GLY A 610 -0.07 -5.51 -5.25
C GLY A 610 -0.17 -4.10 -4.64
N PRO A 611 0.68 -3.16 -5.09
CA PRO A 611 0.74 -1.79 -4.56
C PRO A 611 -0.48 -0.93 -4.94
N GLY A 612 -1.28 -1.34 -5.94
CA GLY A 612 -2.38 -0.53 -6.50
C GLY A 612 -3.44 -0.13 -5.48
N ASP A 613 -3.82 -1.05 -4.59
CA ASP A 613 -4.85 -0.80 -3.58
C ASP A 613 -4.37 0.08 -2.41
N PHE A 614 -3.07 0.10 -2.13
CA PHE A 614 -2.47 0.97 -1.11
C PHE A 614 -2.34 2.42 -1.57
N PHE A 615 -2.16 2.63 -2.87
CA PHE A 615 -2.05 3.95 -3.50
C PHE A 615 -3.40 4.49 -4.00
N GLY A 616 -4.54 3.87 -3.66
CA GLY A 616 -5.88 4.28 -4.09
C GLY A 616 -6.07 5.80 -4.11
N GLU A 617 -7.11 6.31 -4.79
CA GLU A 617 -7.43 7.70 -5.17
C GLU A 617 -7.13 8.84 -4.15
N ARG A 618 -6.59 8.53 -2.97
CA ARG A 618 -6.37 9.46 -1.86
C ARG A 618 -4.97 10.06 -1.74
N GLN A 619 -4.01 9.65 -2.57
CA GLN A 619 -2.68 10.28 -2.56
C GLN A 619 -2.54 11.33 -3.66
N HIS A 620 -3.13 12.50 -3.43
CA HIS A 620 -2.82 13.71 -4.18
C HIS A 620 -1.42 14.17 -3.76
N GLY A 621 -0.41 13.98 -4.62
CA GLY A 621 0.91 14.57 -4.42
C GLY A 621 2.11 13.77 -4.93
N LEU A 622 2.08 12.44 -4.98
CA LEU A 622 3.22 11.68 -5.49
C LEU A 622 3.08 11.34 -6.98
N PRO A 623 4.19 11.41 -7.75
CA PRO A 623 4.18 11.01 -9.15
C PRO A 623 3.86 9.52 -9.32
N LYS A 624 3.07 9.19 -10.36
CA LYS A 624 2.78 7.81 -10.71
C LYS A 624 4.03 7.15 -11.31
N LEU A 625 4.47 6.05 -10.72
CA LEU A 625 5.59 5.26 -11.22
C LEU A 625 5.21 4.53 -12.51
N LYS A 626 6.16 4.46 -13.44
CA LYS A 626 5.96 3.86 -14.77
C LYS A 626 6.51 2.46 -14.89
N ILE A 627 7.62 2.13 -14.17
CA ILE A 627 8.31 0.84 -14.27
C ILE A 627 8.67 0.23 -12.92
N ALA A 628 8.91 1.05 -11.90
CA ALA A 628 9.27 0.55 -10.59
C ALA A 628 8.06 -0.11 -9.91
N ASP A 629 8.28 -1.32 -9.40
CA ASP A 629 7.36 -2.07 -8.57
C ASP A 629 7.88 -2.07 -7.13
N MET A 630 7.13 -1.41 -6.25
CA MET A 630 7.50 -1.22 -4.85
C MET A 630 7.74 -2.51 -4.09
N LEU A 631 7.15 -3.61 -4.53
CA LEU A 631 7.26 -4.92 -3.89
C LEU A 631 8.48 -5.68 -4.36
N ASN A 632 8.64 -5.71 -5.68
CA ASN A 632 9.68 -6.54 -6.31
C ASN A 632 11.03 -5.80 -6.37
N ASP A 633 11.04 -4.46 -6.25
CA ASP A 633 12.24 -3.64 -6.41
C ASP A 633 12.78 -3.07 -5.08
N MET A 634 12.49 -3.72 -3.94
CA MET A 634 12.88 -3.25 -2.59
C MET A 634 14.38 -3.01 -2.44
N GLN A 635 15.22 -3.89 -2.98
CA GLN A 635 16.67 -3.73 -2.93
C GLN A 635 17.12 -2.49 -3.71
N ILE A 636 16.56 -2.31 -4.92
CA ILE A 636 16.88 -1.16 -5.77
C ILE A 636 16.42 0.14 -5.11
N LEU A 637 15.28 0.10 -4.41
CA LEU A 637 14.77 1.24 -3.65
C LEU A 637 15.74 1.65 -2.52
N GLN A 638 16.25 0.68 -1.74
CA GLN A 638 17.22 0.97 -0.68
C GLN A 638 18.51 1.57 -1.24
N GLU A 639 18.99 1.04 -2.37
CA GLU A 639 20.15 1.59 -3.06
C GLU A 639 19.91 3.02 -3.55
N ALA A 640 18.72 3.28 -4.12
CA ALA A 640 18.33 4.61 -4.58
C ALA A 640 18.19 5.62 -3.42
N GLN A 641 17.63 5.19 -2.28
CA GLN A 641 17.55 6.01 -1.07
C GLN A 641 18.93 6.39 -0.53
N GLN A 642 19.82 5.41 -0.43
CA GLN A 642 21.19 5.65 0.01
C GLN A 642 21.92 6.62 -0.94
N CYS A 643 21.75 6.41 -2.24
CA CYS A 643 22.33 7.30 -3.26
C CYS A 643 21.77 8.72 -3.16
N ALA A 644 20.44 8.88 -3.01
CA ALA A 644 19.82 10.19 -2.86
C ALA A 644 20.33 10.92 -1.62
N LYS A 645 20.48 10.21 -0.49
CA LYS A 645 21.03 10.75 0.75
C LYS A 645 22.45 11.26 0.55
N GLU A 646 23.34 10.45 -0.01
CA GLU A 646 24.74 10.84 -0.28
C GLU A 646 24.84 12.05 -1.23
N LEU A 647 23.98 12.13 -2.24
CA LEU A 647 23.94 13.24 -3.19
C LEU A 647 23.46 14.53 -2.52
N THR A 648 22.38 14.46 -1.74
CA THR A 648 21.80 15.64 -1.06
C THR A 648 22.66 16.14 0.10
N GLU A 649 23.46 15.29 0.74
CA GLU A 649 24.46 15.70 1.73
C GLU A 649 25.63 16.48 1.09
N ARG A 650 26.03 16.12 -0.15
CA ARG A 650 27.16 16.74 -0.86
C ARG A 650 26.75 17.97 -1.67
N ASP A 651 25.62 17.92 -2.34
CA ASP A 651 25.08 18.98 -3.21
C ASP A 651 23.55 19.05 -3.05
N PRO A 652 23.09 19.74 -2.00
CA PRO A 652 21.66 19.79 -1.65
C PRO A 652 20.78 20.33 -2.78
N GLU A 653 21.30 21.16 -3.67
CA GLU A 653 20.57 21.79 -4.78
C GLU A 653 20.73 21.07 -6.11
N LEU A 654 21.53 20.00 -6.14
CA LEU A 654 21.91 19.32 -7.38
C LEU A 654 22.42 20.29 -8.44
N SER A 655 23.20 21.30 -7.98
CA SER A 655 23.64 22.43 -8.81
C SER A 655 24.85 22.10 -9.66
N SER A 656 25.60 21.07 -9.30
CA SER A 656 26.81 20.65 -10.01
C SER A 656 26.50 20.25 -11.47
N PRO A 657 27.42 20.54 -12.41
CA PRO A 657 27.23 20.24 -13.82
C PRO A 657 26.94 18.74 -14.09
N ALA A 658 27.52 17.85 -13.29
CA ALA A 658 27.33 16.41 -13.39
C ALA A 658 25.90 15.96 -13.03
N LEU A 659 25.18 16.70 -12.17
CA LEU A 659 23.85 16.36 -11.69
C LEU A 659 22.71 17.10 -12.43
N ARG A 660 23.04 17.96 -13.40
CA ARG A 660 22.02 18.70 -14.19
C ARG A 660 21.01 17.77 -14.87
N GLY A 661 21.45 16.61 -15.34
CA GLY A 661 20.56 15.61 -15.95
C GLY A 661 19.53 15.08 -14.96
N LEU A 662 19.96 14.68 -13.77
CA LEU A 662 19.09 14.21 -12.69
C LEU A 662 18.10 15.30 -12.24
N ARG A 663 18.57 16.54 -12.10
CA ARG A 663 17.70 17.67 -11.77
C ARG A 663 16.63 17.92 -12.83
N ALA A 664 16.97 17.78 -14.10
CA ALA A 664 16.00 17.90 -15.20
C ALA A 664 14.94 16.80 -15.16
N GLU A 665 15.34 15.52 -14.94
CA GLU A 665 14.40 14.40 -14.82
C GLU A 665 13.51 14.54 -13.56
N MET A 666 14.06 15.02 -12.44
CA MET A 666 13.30 15.30 -11.23
C MET A 666 12.19 16.35 -11.49
N ARG A 667 12.54 17.47 -12.10
CA ARG A 667 11.55 18.50 -12.46
C ARG A 667 10.49 17.96 -13.41
N ARG A 668 10.86 17.13 -14.39
CA ARG A 668 9.94 16.52 -15.33
C ARG A 668 8.95 15.57 -14.61
N LEU A 669 9.42 14.75 -13.66
CA LEU A 669 8.59 13.81 -12.92
C LEU A 669 7.54 14.54 -12.07
N PHE A 670 7.93 15.63 -11.40
CA PHE A 670 7.04 16.40 -10.52
C PHE A 670 6.16 17.40 -11.27
N ALA A 671 6.56 17.91 -12.43
CA ALA A 671 5.76 18.83 -13.26
C ALA A 671 4.55 18.11 -13.93
N SER A 672 4.62 16.79 -14.13
CA SER A 672 3.53 16.02 -14.74
C SER A 672 2.31 15.82 -13.81
N ASN A 673 2.44 16.15 -12.51
CA ASN A 673 1.34 16.10 -11.55
C ASN A 673 0.68 17.48 -11.45
N ASN A 674 -0.46 17.65 -12.11
CA ASN A 674 -1.25 18.87 -12.11
C ASN A 674 -1.49 19.43 -10.70
N GLY A 675 -0.81 20.50 -10.34
CA GLY A 675 -1.42 21.61 -9.61
C GLY A 675 -1.19 21.72 -8.12
N THR A 676 -0.35 20.93 -7.41
CA THR A 676 -0.21 21.11 -5.94
C THR A 676 1.21 20.98 -5.37
N VAL A 677 2.20 20.64 -6.16
CA VAL A 677 3.60 20.64 -5.70
C VAL A 677 4.41 21.57 -6.59
N THR A 678 4.51 22.83 -6.19
CA THR A 678 5.49 23.76 -6.76
C THR A 678 6.84 23.45 -6.09
N LEU A 679 7.79 22.94 -6.87
CA LEU A 679 9.20 22.79 -6.47
C LEU A 679 9.84 24.16 -6.29
#